data_994f47051bddc827058a4c1ce35138b4
#
_entry.id   994f47051bddc827058a4c1ce35138b4
#
_cell.length_a   1.000
_cell.length_b   1.000
_cell.length_c   1.000
_cell.angle_alpha   90.00
_cell.angle_beta   90.00
_cell.angle_gamma   90.00
#
_symmetry.space_group_name_H-M   'P 1'
#
loop_
_entity.id
_entity.type
_entity.pdbx_description
1 polymer ?
#
loop_
_entity_poly.entity_id
_entity_poly.type
_entity_poly.pdbx_seq_one_letter_code
_entity_poly.pdbx_strand_id
1 'polypeptide(L)'
;MKRITAVMAAHVDAGKTTLSEALMFQAGELRRIGRVDNGDCFLDTDARERSRGITIFSKQAIMRTSSAEFTLLDTPGHVDFSAETERAFSVADCAILVISGTDGVQPHTETLWGLLKRYGVPVFTFVNKMDISHRSKNEILSDLHKLSPAFADFTDNRAEIVSEYDEECMNAFLDSGEVSLLLISQAIWKRHVFPVMFGSALKNIGTAEFLKLLEEFSAACVRYGDFGALIYKISTDPNGARLTHMKILGGELKNRSTIDNSEEKITQIRIYSGTKFTTADVAEAGQIVAVTGLSKTFAGQALGEAEDNFVLTESPLSYKLITPEGVDSSDFYRLIKQLEEEEPSLKFSWNKGDIHVSIMGSIQMEVLQSVIAERFGVSVEFGEGTIAYRETIRETVEGVGHYEPLRHYAEVHLLLEPLPPGSGVIFARDCRDLDENWQRLILSCLRERQHIGILTGSPITDVKVTLAAGRAHPKHTEGGDFAQAAWRAVRQGLASAECVLLEPFYRFRLEIPTNSVGRAMTDLQRMRAEFSQPDTVSENSVIEGRCPMSEMQSYSVDVMSYTHGTGRLSTLLEGYFPCHNSEEVIKNIGYDFNADVENSADSIFCSHGSGVLVKWDEAPRKMHIPSVLQKRRETVTQSEASSYKQRAATDKELMEIFERTYGKIKRPERSAIRRDKPSEQNYKSHEPIGGAEYLLVDGYNIIFSWEELAELARDNLDAARSRLIDLMCNYQGFKRCNLILVFDAYKVKSDREIEKYGDVTVVYTKHAETADNYIERAAHKLARNNRVRVATSDGTEQVIILGQGAFRVSAREFKFEVDEVMENIRRILEEM
;
A
#
# COMPACT_ATOMS: atom_id res chain seq x y z
N MET A 1 32.01 -8.21 -17.46
CA MET A 1 30.75 -7.82 -18.17
C MET A 1 29.68 -7.67 -17.15
N LYS A 2 28.94 -6.55 -17.13
CA LYS A 2 27.82 -6.36 -16.19
C LYS A 2 26.72 -7.34 -16.57
N ARG A 3 26.07 -8.01 -15.59
CA ARG A 3 24.88 -8.83 -15.83
C ARG A 3 23.67 -8.11 -15.22
N ILE A 4 22.69 -7.80 -16.04
CA ILE A 4 21.58 -6.93 -15.68
C ILE A 4 20.26 -7.62 -16.06
N THR A 5 19.36 -7.73 -15.12
CA THR A 5 18.00 -8.21 -15.37
C THR A 5 17.10 -7.00 -15.63
N ALA A 6 16.67 -6.83 -16.87
CA ALA A 6 15.74 -5.78 -17.28
C ALA A 6 14.33 -6.36 -17.50
N VAL A 7 13.33 -5.83 -16.81
CA VAL A 7 11.94 -6.30 -16.92
C VAL A 7 11.11 -5.32 -17.74
N MET A 8 10.43 -5.83 -18.75
CA MET A 8 9.50 -5.03 -19.57
C MET A 8 8.19 -4.84 -18.86
N ALA A 9 7.74 -3.60 -18.71
CA ALA A 9 6.47 -3.23 -18.11
C ALA A 9 5.67 -2.34 -19.07
N ALA A 10 4.42 -2.69 -19.35
CA ALA A 10 3.58 -1.92 -20.27
C ALA A 10 2.10 -2.25 -20.09
N HIS A 11 1.24 -1.28 -20.40
CA HIS A 11 -0.16 -1.56 -20.68
C HIS A 11 -0.30 -2.36 -21.99
N VAL A 12 -1.44 -3.04 -22.15
CA VAL A 12 -1.78 -3.77 -23.39
C VAL A 12 -1.63 -2.83 -24.60
N ASP A 13 -1.15 -3.37 -25.71
CA ASP A 13 -0.95 -2.64 -26.98
C ASP A 13 0.03 -1.47 -26.95
N ALA A 14 0.75 -1.18 -25.86
CA ALA A 14 1.80 -0.17 -25.86
C ALA A 14 3.01 -0.52 -26.77
N GLY A 15 3.09 -1.76 -27.21
CA GLY A 15 4.16 -2.25 -28.10
C GLY A 15 5.38 -2.79 -27.36
N LYS A 16 5.16 -3.41 -26.21
CA LYS A 16 6.17 -4.04 -25.35
C LYS A 16 7.00 -5.08 -26.10
N THR A 17 6.38 -6.14 -26.65
CA THR A 17 7.06 -7.21 -27.40
C THR A 17 7.77 -6.66 -28.63
N THR A 18 7.17 -5.66 -29.32
CA THR A 18 7.82 -5.00 -30.46
C THR A 18 9.10 -4.26 -30.04
N LEU A 19 9.11 -3.62 -28.88
CA LEU A 19 10.31 -2.97 -28.34
C LEU A 19 11.36 -4.01 -27.93
N SER A 20 10.95 -5.12 -27.29
CA SER A 20 11.84 -6.23 -26.95
C SER A 20 12.55 -6.77 -28.19
N GLU A 21 11.81 -7.02 -29.28
CA GLU A 21 12.35 -7.47 -30.58
C GLU A 21 13.32 -6.43 -31.18
N ALA A 22 12.96 -5.13 -31.12
CA ALA A 22 13.81 -4.06 -31.64
C ALA A 22 15.13 -3.93 -30.86
N LEU A 23 15.09 -4.03 -29.53
CA LEU A 23 16.29 -3.99 -28.68
C LEU A 23 17.21 -5.20 -28.96
N MET A 24 16.65 -6.41 -29.10
CA MET A 24 17.41 -7.62 -29.47
C MET A 24 18.00 -7.52 -30.86
N PHE A 25 17.30 -6.89 -31.82
CA PHE A 25 17.84 -6.63 -33.15
C PHE A 25 19.00 -5.63 -33.10
N GLN A 26 18.88 -4.55 -32.32
CA GLN A 26 19.97 -3.57 -32.13
C GLN A 26 21.19 -4.19 -31.44
N ALA A 27 20.99 -5.13 -30.53
CA ALA A 27 22.07 -5.87 -29.89
C ALA A 27 22.71 -6.92 -30.82
N GLY A 28 22.16 -7.19 -32.02
CA GLY A 28 22.66 -8.18 -32.98
C GLY A 28 22.27 -9.62 -32.68
N GLU A 29 21.41 -9.87 -31.70
CA GLU A 29 20.91 -11.22 -31.38
C GLU A 29 19.87 -11.74 -32.38
N LEU A 30 19.15 -10.82 -33.04
CA LEU A 30 18.18 -11.12 -34.10
C LEU A 30 18.65 -10.59 -35.45
N ARG A 31 18.40 -11.36 -36.52
CA ARG A 31 18.68 -10.94 -37.90
C ARG A 31 17.61 -10.04 -38.51
N ARG A 32 16.39 -10.10 -37.99
CA ARG A 32 15.24 -9.30 -38.39
C ARG A 32 14.30 -9.09 -37.19
N ILE A 33 13.57 -8.01 -37.19
CA ILE A 33 12.53 -7.73 -36.17
C ILE A 33 11.30 -8.55 -36.54
N GLY A 34 10.84 -9.39 -35.59
CA GLY A 34 9.56 -10.10 -35.70
C GLY A 34 8.37 -9.14 -35.52
N ARG A 35 7.21 -9.54 -36.02
CA ARG A 35 5.96 -8.78 -35.84
C ARG A 35 4.91 -9.61 -35.13
N VAL A 36 4.29 -9.04 -34.10
CA VAL A 36 3.21 -9.69 -33.36
C VAL A 36 2.04 -10.04 -34.32
N ASP A 37 1.69 -9.11 -35.21
CA ASP A 37 0.61 -9.31 -36.20
C ASP A 37 0.85 -10.49 -37.14
N ASN A 38 2.10 -10.84 -37.40
CA ASN A 38 2.47 -11.97 -38.29
C ASN A 38 2.68 -13.25 -37.50
N GLY A 39 2.73 -13.22 -36.17
CA GLY A 39 3.02 -14.36 -35.28
C GLY A 39 4.44 -14.90 -35.43
N ASP A 40 5.42 -14.09 -35.91
CA ASP A 40 6.81 -14.47 -36.15
C ASP A 40 7.77 -13.83 -35.12
N CYS A 41 7.28 -13.31 -34.00
CA CYS A 41 8.09 -12.83 -32.88
C CYS A 41 8.89 -13.94 -32.20
N PHE A 42 10.13 -13.63 -31.84
CA PHE A 42 11.02 -14.55 -31.12
C PHE A 42 10.49 -14.93 -29.74
N LEU A 43 9.82 -13.97 -29.06
CA LEU A 43 9.32 -14.14 -27.70
C LEU A 43 7.90 -14.75 -27.67
N ASP A 44 7.02 -14.47 -28.63
CA ASP A 44 5.65 -15.01 -28.66
C ASP A 44 5.62 -16.45 -29.19
N THR A 45 5.98 -17.40 -28.33
CA THR A 45 6.16 -18.80 -28.71
C THR A 45 4.94 -19.69 -28.45
N ASP A 46 4.05 -19.30 -27.55
CA ASP A 46 2.82 -20.04 -27.20
C ASP A 46 1.71 -19.81 -28.24
N ALA A 47 1.01 -20.89 -28.61
CA ALA A 47 -0.08 -20.81 -29.59
C ALA A 47 -1.26 -19.94 -29.09
N ARG A 48 -1.49 -19.92 -27.79
CA ARG A 48 -2.57 -19.11 -27.13
C ARG A 48 -2.25 -17.62 -27.20
N GLU A 49 -0.98 -17.24 -27.03
CA GLU A 49 -0.50 -15.86 -27.18
C GLU A 49 -0.63 -15.38 -28.61
N ARG A 50 -0.19 -16.19 -29.58
CA ARG A 50 -0.28 -15.86 -31.02
C ARG A 50 -1.74 -15.68 -31.48
N SER A 51 -2.66 -16.54 -31.01
CA SER A 51 -4.06 -16.46 -31.40
C SER A 51 -4.78 -15.22 -30.88
N ARG A 52 -4.30 -14.68 -29.75
CA ARG A 52 -4.91 -13.50 -29.08
C ARG A 52 -4.11 -12.21 -29.29
N GLY A 53 -2.87 -12.31 -29.74
CA GLY A 53 -1.97 -11.15 -29.89
C GLY A 53 -1.52 -10.51 -28.57
N ILE A 54 -1.57 -11.27 -27.45
CA ILE A 54 -1.18 -10.79 -26.12
C ILE A 54 -0.17 -11.74 -25.48
N THR A 55 0.80 -11.21 -24.73
CA THR A 55 1.72 -11.99 -23.91
C THR A 55 0.97 -12.45 -22.65
N ILE A 56 1.04 -13.75 -22.33
CA ILE A 56 0.37 -14.38 -21.18
C ILE A 56 1.41 -14.79 -20.12
N PHE A 57 2.52 -15.38 -20.58
CA PHE A 57 3.59 -15.89 -19.72
C PHE A 57 4.86 -15.04 -19.84
N SER A 58 5.54 -14.81 -18.74
CA SER A 58 6.84 -14.13 -18.77
C SER A 58 7.88 -14.99 -19.50
N LYS A 59 8.63 -14.36 -20.38
CA LYS A 59 9.67 -15.01 -21.20
C LYS A 59 10.99 -14.31 -21.03
N GLN A 60 12.04 -15.11 -21.13
CA GLN A 60 13.42 -14.68 -20.98
C GLN A 60 14.13 -14.62 -22.33
N ALA A 61 14.83 -13.52 -22.60
CA ALA A 61 15.78 -13.42 -23.69
C ALA A 61 17.12 -12.86 -23.21
N ILE A 62 18.19 -13.30 -23.78
CA ILE A 62 19.54 -12.79 -23.50
C ILE A 62 19.93 -11.83 -24.61
N MET A 63 20.41 -10.67 -24.23
CA MET A 63 20.85 -9.61 -25.11
C MET A 63 22.23 -9.14 -24.66
N ARG A 64 23.23 -9.22 -25.58
CA ARG A 64 24.61 -8.86 -25.29
C ARG A 64 24.99 -7.59 -26.01
N THR A 65 25.56 -6.67 -25.24
CA THR A 65 26.17 -5.45 -25.76
C THR A 65 27.68 -5.49 -25.56
N SER A 66 28.35 -4.39 -25.87
CA SER A 66 29.82 -4.31 -25.71
C SER A 66 30.28 -4.43 -24.24
N SER A 67 29.48 -3.98 -23.27
CA SER A 67 29.88 -3.89 -21.85
C SER A 67 28.96 -4.66 -20.90
N ALA A 68 27.76 -5.05 -21.36
CA ALA A 68 26.74 -5.68 -20.51
C ALA A 68 26.07 -6.88 -21.19
N GLU A 69 25.67 -7.85 -20.38
CA GLU A 69 24.72 -8.92 -20.72
C GLU A 69 23.41 -8.62 -20.02
N PHE A 70 22.37 -8.34 -20.81
CA PHE A 70 21.03 -8.12 -20.31
C PHE A 70 20.22 -9.41 -20.39
N THR A 71 19.62 -9.80 -19.29
CA THR A 71 18.52 -10.75 -19.27
C THR A 71 17.22 -9.98 -19.33
N LEU A 72 16.60 -9.94 -20.52
CA LEU A 72 15.32 -9.28 -20.73
C LEU A 72 14.20 -10.23 -20.34
N LEU A 73 13.35 -9.83 -19.41
CA LEU A 73 12.11 -10.51 -19.03
C LEU A 73 10.92 -9.78 -19.67
N ASP A 74 10.34 -10.38 -20.68
CA ASP A 74 9.10 -9.88 -21.31
C ASP A 74 7.90 -10.39 -20.50
N THR A 75 7.16 -9.47 -19.88
CA THR A 75 6.03 -9.79 -18.97
C THR A 75 4.68 -9.55 -19.65
N PRO A 76 3.59 -10.16 -19.16
CA PRO A 76 2.26 -9.84 -19.63
C PRO A 76 1.90 -8.35 -19.48
N GLY A 77 1.18 -7.79 -20.46
CA GLY A 77 0.68 -6.43 -20.42
C GLY A 77 -0.78 -6.32 -19.92
N HIS A 78 -1.46 -7.46 -19.76
CA HIS A 78 -2.86 -7.50 -19.36
C HIS A 78 -3.01 -7.59 -17.83
N VAL A 79 -4.00 -6.91 -17.27
CA VAL A 79 -4.26 -6.85 -15.82
C VAL A 79 -4.48 -8.24 -15.21
N ASP A 80 -5.13 -9.16 -15.93
CA ASP A 80 -5.41 -10.51 -15.47
C ASP A 80 -4.14 -11.32 -15.15
N PHE A 81 -2.99 -10.90 -15.68
CA PHE A 81 -1.69 -11.55 -15.47
C PHE A 81 -0.71 -10.70 -14.65
N SER A 82 -1.22 -9.73 -13.90
CA SER A 82 -0.39 -8.82 -13.08
C SER A 82 0.48 -9.56 -12.07
N ALA A 83 0.03 -10.69 -11.54
CA ALA A 83 0.80 -11.51 -10.62
C ALA A 83 2.09 -12.07 -11.25
N GLU A 84 2.07 -12.46 -12.52
CA GLU A 84 3.26 -12.88 -13.27
C GLU A 84 4.24 -11.72 -13.44
N THR A 85 3.72 -10.52 -13.73
CA THR A 85 4.52 -9.28 -13.86
C THR A 85 5.14 -8.89 -12.52
N GLU A 86 4.39 -8.98 -11.43
CA GLU A 86 4.88 -8.70 -10.07
C GLU A 86 6.03 -9.64 -9.69
N ARG A 87 5.94 -10.92 -9.99
CA ARG A 87 7.02 -11.89 -9.77
C ARG A 87 8.29 -11.53 -10.54
N ALA A 88 8.17 -11.05 -11.78
CA ALA A 88 9.32 -10.59 -12.55
C ALA A 88 9.97 -9.33 -11.92
N PHE A 89 9.18 -8.41 -11.35
CA PHE A 89 9.73 -7.22 -10.68
C PHE A 89 10.55 -7.56 -9.43
N SER A 90 10.23 -8.63 -8.72
CA SER A 90 11.00 -9.05 -7.54
C SER A 90 12.47 -9.38 -7.85
N VAL A 91 12.78 -9.76 -9.07
CA VAL A 91 14.13 -10.11 -9.54
C VAL A 91 14.73 -9.07 -10.49
N ALA A 92 14.08 -7.93 -10.72
CA ALA A 92 14.53 -6.88 -11.61
C ALA A 92 15.72 -6.09 -11.04
N ASP A 93 16.72 -5.81 -11.88
CA ASP A 93 17.72 -4.76 -11.59
C ASP A 93 17.23 -3.40 -12.10
N CYS A 94 16.50 -3.39 -13.21
CA CYS A 94 15.81 -2.22 -13.72
C CYS A 94 14.53 -2.63 -14.47
N ALA A 95 13.62 -1.70 -14.64
CA ALA A 95 12.42 -1.88 -15.45
C ALA A 95 12.44 -0.97 -16.67
N ILE A 96 11.92 -1.48 -17.78
CA ILE A 96 11.67 -0.70 -18.99
C ILE A 96 10.16 -0.47 -19.07
N LEU A 97 9.73 0.74 -18.71
CA LEU A 97 8.33 1.15 -18.79
C LEU A 97 8.01 1.65 -20.19
N VAL A 98 7.14 0.94 -20.91
CA VAL A 98 6.73 1.31 -22.27
C VAL A 98 5.39 2.01 -22.23
N ILE A 99 5.35 3.23 -22.74
CA ILE A 99 4.14 4.07 -22.82
C ILE A 99 3.77 4.24 -24.29
N SER A 100 2.47 4.13 -24.60
CA SER A 100 1.97 4.47 -25.93
C SER A 100 1.88 5.97 -26.11
N GLY A 101 2.55 6.53 -27.11
CA GLY A 101 2.47 7.96 -27.45
C GLY A 101 1.08 8.40 -27.90
N THR A 102 0.25 7.47 -28.41
CA THR A 102 -1.15 7.77 -28.78
C THR A 102 -2.08 7.84 -27.57
N ASP A 103 -1.91 6.91 -26.61
CA ASP A 103 -2.86 6.71 -25.51
C ASP A 103 -2.39 7.39 -24.21
N GLY A 104 -1.08 7.64 -24.06
CA GLY A 104 -0.49 8.22 -22.85
C GLY A 104 -0.48 7.25 -21.67
N VAL A 105 -0.56 7.80 -20.46
CA VAL A 105 -0.64 7.02 -19.20
C VAL A 105 -2.03 6.41 -19.08
N GLN A 106 -2.07 5.09 -18.91
CA GLN A 106 -3.29 4.31 -18.76
C GLN A 106 -3.43 3.81 -17.30
N PRO A 107 -4.64 3.46 -16.82
CA PRO A 107 -4.84 3.00 -15.44
C PRO A 107 -3.92 1.84 -15.03
N HIS A 108 -3.69 0.87 -15.92
CA HIS A 108 -2.76 -0.22 -15.63
C HIS A 108 -1.30 0.26 -15.52
N THR A 109 -0.92 1.33 -16.20
CA THR A 109 0.41 1.96 -16.03
C THR A 109 0.61 2.47 -14.60
N GLU A 110 -0.43 3.04 -13.99
CA GLU A 110 -0.39 3.49 -12.60
C GLU A 110 -0.17 2.30 -11.64
N THR A 111 -0.82 1.15 -11.90
CA THR A 111 -0.59 -0.07 -11.11
C THR A 111 0.84 -0.56 -11.23
N LEU A 112 1.34 -0.67 -12.45
CA LEU A 112 2.72 -1.08 -12.71
C LEU A 112 3.70 -0.14 -12.03
N TRP A 113 3.43 1.18 -12.08
CA TRP A 113 4.22 2.18 -11.36
C TRP A 113 4.20 1.98 -9.84
N GLY A 114 3.02 1.71 -9.26
CA GLY A 114 2.87 1.39 -7.83
C GLY A 114 3.68 0.15 -7.42
N LEU A 115 3.65 -0.92 -8.23
CA LEU A 115 4.46 -2.13 -8.01
C LEU A 115 5.96 -1.82 -8.12
N LEU A 116 6.39 -1.10 -9.15
CA LEU A 116 7.78 -0.69 -9.33
C LEU A 116 8.30 0.19 -8.18
N LYS A 117 7.42 1.02 -7.60
CA LYS A 117 7.73 1.79 -6.39
C LYS A 117 7.87 0.89 -5.16
N ARG A 118 6.97 -0.08 -5.00
CA ARG A 118 7.00 -1.05 -3.87
C ARG A 118 8.30 -1.85 -3.85
N TYR A 119 8.72 -2.34 -5.01
CA TYR A 119 9.96 -3.13 -5.13
C TYR A 119 11.22 -2.28 -5.25
N GLY A 120 11.10 -0.95 -5.29
CA GLY A 120 12.25 -0.04 -5.38
C GLY A 120 13.03 -0.15 -6.69
N VAL A 121 12.41 -0.64 -7.78
CA VAL A 121 13.08 -0.91 -9.05
C VAL A 121 13.36 0.39 -9.81
N PRO A 122 14.60 0.68 -10.26
CA PRO A 122 14.93 1.78 -11.15
C PRO A 122 14.17 1.67 -12.48
N VAL A 123 13.66 2.77 -13.02
CA VAL A 123 12.79 2.77 -14.20
C VAL A 123 13.39 3.60 -15.33
N PHE A 124 13.46 2.99 -16.52
CA PHE A 124 13.76 3.63 -17.79
C PHE A 124 12.49 3.63 -18.63
N THR A 125 12.08 4.76 -19.16
CA THR A 125 10.81 4.88 -19.88
C THR A 125 11.06 5.06 -21.37
N PHE A 126 10.35 4.27 -22.18
CA PHE A 126 10.32 4.43 -23.63
C PHE A 126 8.90 4.78 -24.09
N VAL A 127 8.71 5.99 -24.61
CA VAL A 127 7.46 6.41 -25.22
C VAL A 127 7.45 5.97 -26.67
N ASN A 128 6.67 4.94 -26.94
CA ASN A 128 6.57 4.23 -28.21
C ASN A 128 5.48 4.83 -29.12
N LYS A 129 5.43 4.43 -30.39
CA LYS A 129 4.41 4.86 -31.39
C LYS A 129 4.39 6.37 -31.66
N MET A 130 5.49 7.07 -31.46
CA MET A 130 5.60 8.50 -31.73
C MET A 130 5.44 8.85 -33.23
N ASP A 131 5.60 7.88 -34.10
CA ASP A 131 5.43 8.03 -35.56
C ASP A 131 3.97 8.19 -36.02
N ILE A 132 3.01 7.78 -35.19
CA ILE A 132 1.57 7.90 -35.44
C ILE A 132 0.87 8.74 -34.36
N SER A 133 1.58 9.20 -33.35
CA SER A 133 1.03 10.03 -32.27
C SER A 133 0.74 11.44 -32.79
N HIS A 134 -0.43 11.97 -32.40
CA HIS A 134 -0.80 13.38 -32.59
C HIS A 134 -0.43 14.24 -31.37
N ARG A 135 0.00 13.59 -30.26
CA ARG A 135 0.36 14.27 -29.01
C ARG A 135 1.82 14.71 -29.04
N SER A 136 2.09 15.87 -28.49
CA SER A 136 3.45 16.39 -28.31
C SER A 136 4.20 15.67 -27.17
N LYS A 137 5.54 15.72 -27.19
CA LYS A 137 6.37 15.21 -26.08
C LYS A 137 5.97 15.82 -24.74
N ASN A 138 5.70 17.12 -24.70
CA ASN A 138 5.36 17.85 -23.46
C ASN A 138 4.01 17.40 -22.88
N GLU A 139 3.02 17.12 -23.71
CA GLU A 139 1.73 16.58 -23.24
C GLU A 139 1.89 15.19 -22.61
N ILE A 140 2.73 14.34 -23.19
CA ILE A 140 3.00 13.00 -22.66
C ILE A 140 3.84 13.10 -21.36
N LEU A 141 4.82 13.99 -21.31
CA LEU A 141 5.57 14.26 -20.08
C LEU A 141 4.66 14.79 -18.97
N SER A 142 3.70 15.67 -19.29
CA SER A 142 2.71 16.14 -18.32
C SER A 142 1.85 15.01 -17.76
N ASP A 143 1.50 14.00 -18.58
CA ASP A 143 0.81 12.80 -18.08
C ASP A 143 1.71 11.95 -17.18
N LEU A 144 2.99 11.75 -17.54
CA LEU A 144 3.97 11.04 -16.72
C LEU A 144 4.23 11.76 -15.39
N HIS A 145 4.21 13.08 -15.38
CA HIS A 145 4.36 13.89 -14.16
C HIS A 145 3.21 13.69 -13.15
N LYS A 146 2.06 13.16 -13.57
CA LYS A 146 0.99 12.72 -12.64
C LYS A 146 1.43 11.50 -11.81
N LEU A 147 2.32 10.65 -12.35
CA LEU A 147 2.89 9.50 -11.64
C LEU A 147 4.05 9.93 -10.73
N SER A 148 4.94 10.77 -11.25
CA SER A 148 6.06 11.37 -10.53
C SER A 148 6.59 12.60 -11.29
N PRO A 149 6.84 13.73 -10.61
CA PRO A 149 7.45 14.89 -11.25
C PRO A 149 8.87 14.62 -11.79
N ALA A 150 9.52 13.55 -11.35
CA ALA A 150 10.90 13.22 -11.70
C ALA A 150 11.08 12.46 -13.03
N PHE A 151 10.03 12.31 -13.84
CA PHE A 151 10.17 11.85 -15.24
C PHE A 151 10.75 12.96 -16.11
N ALA A 152 11.86 12.70 -16.80
CA ALA A 152 12.58 13.72 -17.55
C ALA A 152 13.04 13.21 -18.93
N ASP A 153 12.95 14.06 -19.97
CA ASP A 153 13.43 13.74 -21.33
C ASP A 153 14.97 13.69 -21.35
N PHE A 154 15.53 12.52 -21.53
CA PHE A 154 16.97 12.25 -21.57
C PHE A 154 17.57 12.34 -22.99
N THR A 155 16.88 12.96 -23.93
CA THR A 155 17.38 13.13 -25.28
C THR A 155 18.59 14.06 -25.30
N ASP A 156 18.53 15.19 -24.57
CA ASP A 156 19.59 16.21 -24.49
C ASP A 156 19.81 16.70 -23.06
N ASN A 157 20.93 17.38 -22.76
CA ASN A 157 21.21 18.08 -21.49
C ASN A 157 21.05 17.25 -20.20
N ARG A 158 21.44 15.97 -20.22
CA ARG A 158 21.26 15.04 -19.10
C ARG A 158 21.80 15.54 -17.77
N ALA A 159 22.98 16.21 -17.79
CA ALA A 159 23.62 16.72 -16.58
C ALA A 159 22.80 17.81 -15.90
N GLU A 160 22.26 18.74 -16.67
CA GLU A 160 21.38 19.81 -16.19
C GLU A 160 20.08 19.23 -15.64
N ILE A 161 19.44 18.35 -16.39
CA ILE A 161 18.19 17.69 -16.02
C ILE A 161 18.32 16.94 -14.68
N VAL A 162 19.36 16.10 -14.52
CA VAL A 162 19.51 15.31 -13.28
C VAL A 162 19.83 16.19 -12.08
N SER A 163 20.51 17.32 -12.28
CA SER A 163 20.81 18.27 -11.21
C SER A 163 19.55 18.96 -10.62
N GLU A 164 18.42 18.96 -11.33
CA GLU A 164 17.15 19.44 -10.78
C GLU A 164 16.52 18.48 -9.74
N TYR A 165 16.88 17.19 -9.80
CA TYR A 165 16.22 16.13 -9.01
C TYR A 165 17.13 15.49 -7.94
N ASP A 166 18.45 15.67 -8.01
CA ASP A 166 19.41 15.06 -7.09
C ASP A 166 20.42 16.09 -6.58
N GLU A 167 20.53 16.21 -5.26
CA GLU A 167 21.36 17.21 -4.57
C GLU A 167 22.86 17.02 -4.85
N GLU A 168 23.34 15.77 -4.93
CA GLU A 168 24.75 15.46 -5.22
C GLU A 168 25.08 15.86 -6.66
N CYS A 169 24.16 15.61 -7.59
CA CYS A 169 24.29 16.01 -9.00
C CYS A 169 24.21 17.52 -9.15
N MET A 170 23.34 18.21 -8.41
CA MET A 170 23.25 19.67 -8.39
C MET A 170 24.56 20.30 -7.94
N ASN A 171 25.11 19.82 -6.84
CA ASN A 171 26.39 20.34 -6.33
C ASN A 171 27.52 20.16 -7.35
N ALA A 172 27.64 18.97 -7.95
CA ALA A 172 28.65 18.71 -8.98
C ALA A 172 28.48 19.59 -10.22
N PHE A 173 27.22 19.82 -10.66
CA PHE A 173 26.91 20.71 -11.80
C PHE A 173 27.24 22.17 -11.51
N LEU A 174 26.94 22.66 -10.30
CA LEU A 174 27.27 24.02 -9.88
C LEU A 174 28.79 24.26 -9.77
N ASP A 175 29.54 23.24 -9.35
CA ASP A 175 30.98 23.32 -9.17
C ASP A 175 31.75 23.28 -10.49
N SER A 176 31.36 22.44 -11.43
CA SER A 176 32.13 22.12 -12.64
C SER A 176 31.38 22.32 -13.97
N GLY A 177 30.06 22.53 -13.93
CA GLY A 177 29.20 22.54 -15.14
C GLY A 177 28.97 21.16 -15.73
N GLU A 178 29.49 20.09 -15.12
CA GLU A 178 29.38 18.72 -15.59
C GLU A 178 28.99 17.79 -14.43
N VAL A 179 28.25 16.73 -14.74
CA VAL A 179 27.90 15.66 -13.80
C VAL A 179 28.46 14.35 -14.32
N SER A 180 29.20 13.61 -13.46
CA SER A 180 29.77 12.32 -13.86
C SER A 180 28.67 11.28 -14.14
N LEU A 181 28.94 10.38 -15.11
CA LEU A 181 28.01 9.29 -15.42
C LEU A 181 27.68 8.41 -14.20
N LEU A 182 28.62 8.29 -13.27
CA LEU A 182 28.41 7.54 -12.04
C LEU A 182 27.35 8.19 -11.14
N LEU A 183 27.39 9.52 -10.94
CA LEU A 183 26.39 10.26 -10.17
C LEU A 183 25.01 10.18 -10.83
N ILE A 184 24.94 10.33 -12.15
CA ILE A 184 23.68 10.15 -12.90
C ILE A 184 23.12 8.74 -12.68
N SER A 185 23.95 7.69 -12.80
CA SER A 185 23.55 6.32 -12.51
C SER A 185 23.02 6.17 -11.09
N GLN A 186 23.67 6.78 -10.10
CA GLN A 186 23.25 6.71 -8.69
C GLN A 186 21.91 7.41 -8.47
N ALA A 187 21.68 8.55 -9.09
CA ALA A 187 20.39 9.27 -9.01
C ALA A 187 19.23 8.45 -9.61
N ILE A 188 19.47 7.78 -10.75
CA ILE A 188 18.50 6.87 -11.36
C ILE A 188 18.26 5.66 -10.44
N TRP A 189 19.32 5.07 -9.88
CA TRP A 189 19.25 3.94 -8.97
C TRP A 189 18.52 4.27 -7.67
N LYS A 190 18.76 5.45 -7.10
CA LYS A 190 18.04 5.96 -5.93
C LYS A 190 16.59 6.37 -6.25
N ARG A 191 16.18 6.28 -7.52
CA ARG A 191 14.85 6.69 -8.02
C ARG A 191 14.56 8.19 -7.83
N HIS A 192 15.57 9.02 -7.85
CA HIS A 192 15.42 10.48 -7.82
C HIS A 192 15.04 11.04 -9.18
N VAL A 193 15.41 10.35 -10.28
CA VAL A 193 15.06 10.73 -11.66
C VAL A 193 14.72 9.48 -12.48
N PHE A 194 13.79 9.62 -13.43
CA PHE A 194 13.32 8.56 -14.33
C PHE A 194 13.53 8.99 -15.77
N PRO A 195 14.55 8.43 -16.47
CA PRO A 195 14.83 8.75 -17.85
C PRO A 195 13.67 8.41 -18.79
N VAL A 196 13.30 9.35 -19.67
CA VAL A 196 12.30 9.19 -20.72
C VAL A 196 12.95 9.35 -22.07
N MET A 197 12.70 8.40 -22.99
CA MET A 197 13.10 8.49 -24.40
C MET A 197 11.87 8.31 -25.29
N PHE A 198 11.87 8.96 -26.43
CA PHE A 198 10.76 8.97 -27.39
C PHE A 198 11.16 8.28 -28.71
N GLY A 199 10.29 7.43 -29.26
CA GLY A 199 10.60 6.72 -30.48
C GLY A 199 9.46 5.90 -31.09
N SER A 200 9.82 5.03 -32.02
CA SER A 200 8.94 4.03 -32.60
C SER A 200 9.68 2.70 -32.73
N ALA A 201 9.29 1.74 -31.93
CA ALA A 201 9.88 0.40 -31.95
C ALA A 201 9.66 -0.29 -33.29
N LEU A 202 8.47 -0.14 -33.89
CA LEU A 202 8.11 -0.73 -35.17
C LEU A 202 8.99 -0.19 -36.32
N LYS A 203 9.32 1.09 -36.29
CA LYS A 203 10.19 1.75 -37.29
C LYS A 203 11.65 1.79 -36.85
N ASN A 204 11.97 1.22 -35.71
CA ASN A 204 13.31 1.18 -35.14
C ASN A 204 13.93 2.58 -34.96
N ILE A 205 13.11 3.55 -34.53
CA ILE A 205 13.49 4.94 -34.25
C ILE A 205 13.69 5.12 -32.75
N GLY A 206 14.85 5.63 -32.31
CA GLY A 206 15.18 5.88 -30.90
C GLY A 206 15.56 4.63 -30.10
N THR A 207 15.53 3.45 -30.71
CA THR A 207 15.78 2.17 -30.01
C THR A 207 17.27 1.92 -29.77
N ALA A 208 18.14 2.35 -30.69
CA ALA A 208 19.59 2.25 -30.53
C ALA A 208 20.09 3.19 -29.41
N GLU A 209 19.58 4.42 -29.38
CA GLU A 209 19.88 5.41 -28.36
C GLU A 209 19.37 4.95 -27.00
N PHE A 210 18.20 4.33 -26.95
CA PHE A 210 17.64 3.76 -25.73
C PHE A 210 18.45 2.57 -25.21
N LEU A 211 18.90 1.67 -26.09
CA LEU A 211 19.79 0.58 -25.71
C LEU A 211 21.10 1.11 -25.12
N LYS A 212 21.67 2.17 -25.73
CA LYS A 212 22.87 2.83 -25.22
C LYS A 212 22.62 3.48 -23.85
N LEU A 213 21.46 4.10 -23.63
CA LEU A 213 21.05 4.65 -22.34
C LEU A 213 21.01 3.56 -21.26
N LEU A 214 20.40 2.41 -21.57
CA LEU A 214 20.36 1.25 -20.67
C LEU A 214 21.78 0.73 -20.36
N GLU A 215 22.65 0.59 -21.36
CA GLU A 215 24.02 0.13 -21.18
C GLU A 215 24.86 1.07 -20.29
N GLU A 216 24.66 2.38 -20.44
CA GLU A 216 25.40 3.42 -19.75
C GLU A 216 24.99 3.53 -18.27
N PHE A 217 23.68 3.54 -17.97
CA PHE A 217 23.15 3.91 -16.65
C PHE A 217 22.59 2.76 -15.83
N SER A 218 22.37 1.56 -16.41
CA SER A 218 21.93 0.44 -15.61
C SER A 218 23.08 -0.19 -14.82
N ALA A 219 22.76 -0.72 -13.64
CA ALA A 219 23.72 -1.37 -12.77
C ALA A 219 23.17 -2.73 -12.31
N ALA A 220 24.06 -3.70 -12.09
CA ALA A 220 23.69 -4.98 -11.51
C ALA A 220 23.59 -4.87 -10.00
N CYS A 221 22.53 -5.42 -9.41
CA CYS A 221 22.37 -5.50 -7.97
C CYS A 221 22.94 -6.83 -7.46
N VAL A 222 24.23 -6.86 -7.11
CA VAL A 222 24.83 -7.97 -6.35
C VAL A 222 24.68 -7.65 -4.87
N ARG A 223 23.85 -8.41 -4.14
CA ARG A 223 23.45 -8.08 -2.76
C ARG A 223 24.28 -8.81 -1.70
N TYR A 224 24.79 -10.01 -2.00
CA TYR A 224 25.42 -10.90 -1.01
C TYR A 224 26.80 -11.37 -1.49
N GLY A 225 27.73 -11.56 -0.54
CA GLY A 225 29.04 -12.16 -0.82
C GLY A 225 28.98 -13.68 -0.98
N ASP A 226 28.17 -14.33 -0.14
CA ASP A 226 27.92 -15.77 -0.19
C ASP A 226 26.70 -16.09 -1.07
N PHE A 227 26.41 -17.39 -1.24
CA PHE A 227 25.29 -17.81 -2.08
C PHE A 227 23.98 -17.27 -1.55
N GLY A 228 23.27 -16.59 -2.42
CA GLY A 228 21.89 -16.14 -2.21
C GLY A 228 21.14 -16.12 -3.53
N ALA A 229 19.91 -16.61 -3.56
CA ALA A 229 19.05 -16.62 -4.73
C ALA A 229 17.59 -16.35 -4.38
N LEU A 230 16.84 -15.80 -5.35
CA LEU A 230 15.40 -15.57 -5.22
C LEU A 230 14.66 -16.31 -6.33
N ILE A 231 13.74 -17.17 -5.94
CA ILE A 231 12.88 -17.93 -6.87
C ILE A 231 11.70 -17.03 -7.25
N TYR A 232 11.53 -16.77 -8.55
CA TYR A 232 10.44 -15.94 -9.04
C TYR A 232 9.37 -16.69 -9.83
N LYS A 233 9.70 -17.91 -10.32
CA LYS A 233 8.79 -18.69 -11.15
C LYS A 233 9.05 -20.19 -11.02
N ILE A 234 7.98 -20.98 -11.03
CA ILE A 234 8.00 -22.42 -11.23
C ILE A 234 7.36 -22.71 -12.58
N SER A 235 7.87 -23.64 -13.34
CA SER A 235 7.24 -24.09 -14.58
C SER A 235 7.54 -25.58 -14.83
N THR A 236 6.85 -26.15 -15.79
CA THR A 236 7.07 -27.53 -16.23
C THR A 236 7.56 -27.54 -17.67
N ASP A 237 8.61 -28.27 -17.95
CA ASP A 237 9.12 -28.42 -19.33
C ASP A 237 8.23 -29.38 -20.16
N PRO A 238 8.34 -29.41 -21.50
CA PRO A 238 7.55 -30.30 -22.35
C PRO A 238 7.67 -31.79 -22.02
N ASN A 239 8.72 -32.19 -21.29
CA ASN A 239 8.94 -33.58 -20.86
C ASN A 239 8.37 -33.85 -19.45
N GLY A 240 7.69 -32.88 -18.85
CA GLY A 240 7.12 -33.02 -17.50
C GLY A 240 8.12 -32.76 -16.37
N ALA A 241 9.33 -32.28 -16.64
CA ALA A 241 10.29 -31.95 -15.60
C ALA A 241 9.99 -30.59 -14.98
N ARG A 242 9.94 -30.53 -13.64
CA ARG A 242 9.76 -29.30 -12.87
C ARG A 242 10.99 -28.42 -12.97
N LEU A 243 10.78 -27.15 -13.30
CA LEU A 243 11.81 -26.12 -13.42
C LEU A 243 11.59 -25.07 -12.35
N THR A 244 12.63 -24.80 -11.55
CA THR A 244 12.67 -23.70 -10.59
C THR A 244 13.49 -22.57 -11.17
N HIS A 245 12.84 -21.46 -11.53
CA HIS A 245 13.50 -20.27 -12.07
C HIS A 245 13.91 -19.35 -10.94
N MET A 246 15.19 -18.99 -10.90
CA MET A 246 15.73 -18.13 -9.86
C MET A 246 16.76 -17.15 -10.39
N LYS A 247 16.90 -16.01 -9.71
CA LYS A 247 18.01 -15.09 -9.88
C LYS A 247 19.04 -15.32 -8.80
N ILE A 248 20.30 -15.46 -9.21
CA ILE A 248 21.42 -15.53 -8.28
C ILE A 248 21.76 -14.11 -7.85
N LEU A 249 21.62 -13.82 -6.56
CA LEU A 249 21.85 -12.49 -5.96
C LEU A 249 23.26 -12.32 -5.40
N GLY A 250 23.94 -13.44 -5.09
CA GLY A 250 25.30 -13.46 -4.59
C GLY A 250 25.93 -14.83 -4.72
N GLY A 251 27.25 -14.90 -4.64
CA GLY A 251 28.02 -16.13 -4.76
C GLY A 251 27.85 -16.85 -6.10
N GLU A 252 27.93 -18.17 -6.07
CA GLU A 252 27.81 -19.05 -7.23
C GLU A 252 27.00 -20.31 -6.92
N LEU A 253 26.21 -20.79 -7.88
CA LEU A 253 25.45 -22.02 -7.79
C LEU A 253 26.10 -23.10 -8.69
N LYS A 254 26.47 -24.21 -8.09
CA LYS A 254 27.13 -25.33 -8.85
C LYS A 254 26.12 -26.42 -9.19
N ASN A 255 26.28 -27.01 -10.35
CA ASN A 255 25.56 -28.20 -10.72
C ASN A 255 25.89 -29.35 -9.74
N ARG A 256 24.89 -30.15 -9.39
CA ARG A 256 24.96 -31.26 -8.42
C ARG A 256 25.26 -30.84 -6.97
N SER A 257 25.17 -29.56 -6.64
CA SER A 257 25.21 -29.07 -5.24
C SER A 257 23.86 -29.26 -4.54
N THR A 258 23.89 -29.24 -3.22
CA THR A 258 22.72 -29.15 -2.38
C THR A 258 22.55 -27.70 -1.93
N ILE A 259 21.32 -27.27 -1.66
CA ILE A 259 21.00 -25.93 -1.18
C ILE A 259 20.50 -26.04 0.27
N ASP A 260 20.98 -25.16 1.15
CA ASP A 260 20.48 -24.90 2.51
C ASP A 260 20.21 -26.16 3.35
N ASN A 261 21.18 -27.06 3.45
CA ASN A 261 21.07 -28.35 4.18
C ASN A 261 19.89 -29.21 3.72
N SER A 262 19.27 -28.93 2.56
CA SER A 262 18.26 -29.80 1.98
C SER A 262 18.86 -31.12 1.48
N GLU A 263 18.09 -32.20 1.50
CA GLU A 263 18.48 -33.46 0.88
C GLU A 263 18.40 -33.41 -0.65
N GLU A 264 17.77 -32.37 -1.20
CA GLU A 264 17.53 -32.20 -2.64
C GLU A 264 18.79 -31.68 -3.34
N LYS A 265 19.08 -32.24 -4.51
CA LYS A 265 20.25 -31.88 -5.32
C LYS A 265 19.82 -31.28 -6.65
N ILE A 266 20.49 -30.21 -7.02
CA ILE A 266 20.37 -29.65 -8.38
C ILE A 266 20.84 -30.69 -9.37
N THR A 267 19.99 -31.05 -10.32
CA THR A 267 20.35 -32.03 -11.37
C THR A 267 20.94 -31.35 -12.61
N GLN A 268 20.39 -30.17 -12.97
CA GLN A 268 20.85 -29.42 -14.14
C GLN A 268 20.57 -27.94 -13.96
N ILE A 269 21.48 -27.09 -14.42
CA ILE A 269 21.30 -25.64 -14.51
C ILE A 269 21.09 -25.27 -15.98
N ARG A 270 20.00 -24.58 -16.30
CA ARG A 270 19.61 -24.15 -17.64
C ARG A 270 19.52 -22.62 -17.71
N ILE A 271 20.09 -22.05 -18.77
CA ILE A 271 19.97 -20.62 -19.08
C ILE A 271 19.15 -20.48 -20.34
N TYR A 272 17.95 -19.91 -20.24
CA TYR A 272 17.00 -19.79 -21.34
C TYR A 272 17.22 -18.51 -22.18
N SER A 273 16.98 -18.61 -23.49
CA SER A 273 16.78 -17.48 -24.39
C SER A 273 15.70 -17.84 -25.41
N GLY A 274 14.49 -17.30 -25.25
CA GLY A 274 13.30 -17.78 -25.96
C GLY A 274 12.96 -19.22 -25.56
N THR A 275 12.74 -20.10 -26.54
CA THR A 275 12.46 -21.53 -26.34
C THR A 275 13.71 -22.39 -26.14
N LYS A 276 14.86 -21.84 -26.42
CA LYS A 276 16.14 -22.56 -26.34
C LYS A 276 16.81 -22.31 -24.99
N PHE A 277 17.55 -23.33 -24.54
CA PHE A 277 18.40 -23.18 -23.36
C PHE A 277 19.80 -23.72 -23.59
N THR A 278 20.74 -23.21 -22.84
CA THR A 278 22.11 -23.75 -22.70
C THR A 278 22.27 -24.28 -21.29
N THR A 279 23.02 -25.39 -21.15
CA THR A 279 23.35 -25.93 -19.82
C THR A 279 24.63 -25.29 -19.31
N ALA A 280 24.65 -25.01 -18.00
CA ALA A 280 25.83 -24.48 -17.33
C ALA A 280 26.23 -25.38 -16.15
N ASP A 281 27.54 -25.47 -15.88
CA ASP A 281 28.04 -26.17 -14.71
C ASP A 281 27.99 -25.27 -13.45
N VAL A 282 28.10 -23.96 -13.65
CA VAL A 282 28.09 -22.94 -12.60
C VAL A 282 27.22 -21.77 -13.06
N ALA A 283 26.38 -21.30 -12.20
CA ALA A 283 25.67 -20.01 -12.34
C ALA A 283 26.24 -18.99 -11.37
N GLU A 284 26.49 -17.79 -11.84
CA GLU A 284 27.12 -16.70 -11.10
C GLU A 284 26.13 -15.61 -10.76
N ALA A 285 26.48 -14.77 -9.76
CA ALA A 285 25.67 -13.63 -9.36
C ALA A 285 25.24 -12.74 -10.54
N GLY A 286 23.98 -12.30 -10.54
CA GLY A 286 23.32 -11.53 -11.58
C GLY A 286 22.65 -12.37 -12.69
N GLN A 287 22.87 -13.70 -12.73
CA GLN A 287 22.23 -14.55 -13.73
C GLN A 287 20.84 -15.02 -13.30
N ILE A 288 19.93 -15.12 -14.26
CA ILE A 288 18.67 -15.84 -14.15
C ILE A 288 18.86 -17.23 -14.73
N VAL A 289 18.55 -18.24 -13.94
CA VAL A 289 18.69 -19.64 -14.31
C VAL A 289 17.43 -20.43 -13.97
N ALA A 290 17.19 -21.52 -14.68
CA ALA A 290 16.21 -22.52 -14.31
C ALA A 290 16.93 -23.80 -13.88
N VAL A 291 16.59 -24.33 -12.72
CA VAL A 291 17.20 -25.54 -12.19
C VAL A 291 16.20 -26.68 -12.12
N THR A 292 16.68 -27.91 -12.28
CA THR A 292 15.92 -29.14 -12.07
C THR A 292 16.42 -29.86 -10.82
N GLY A 293 15.55 -30.67 -10.19
CA GLY A 293 15.90 -31.48 -9.02
C GLY A 293 15.38 -30.95 -7.68
N LEU A 294 14.72 -29.78 -7.68
CA LEU A 294 14.08 -29.22 -6.51
C LEU A 294 12.56 -29.44 -6.58
N SER A 295 11.98 -30.06 -5.56
CA SER A 295 10.54 -30.40 -5.53
C SER A 295 9.74 -29.59 -4.50
N LYS A 296 10.41 -29.05 -3.47
CA LYS A 296 9.74 -28.36 -2.33
C LYS A 296 9.78 -26.84 -2.43
N THR A 297 10.43 -26.29 -3.44
CA THR A 297 10.56 -24.86 -3.62
C THR A 297 9.30 -24.21 -4.19
N PHE A 298 9.07 -22.92 -3.91
CA PHE A 298 7.93 -22.16 -4.40
C PHE A 298 8.34 -20.78 -4.89
N ALA A 299 7.51 -20.16 -5.72
CA ALA A 299 7.76 -18.82 -6.22
C ALA A 299 7.66 -17.79 -5.06
N GLY A 300 8.67 -16.91 -4.96
CA GLY A 300 8.84 -15.95 -3.88
C GLY A 300 9.77 -16.40 -2.76
N GLN A 301 10.18 -17.66 -2.74
CA GLN A 301 11.12 -18.19 -1.75
C GLN A 301 12.53 -17.69 -2.00
N ALA A 302 13.18 -17.25 -0.93
CA ALA A 302 14.61 -16.97 -0.90
C ALA A 302 15.41 -18.21 -0.52
N LEU A 303 16.63 -18.31 -1.04
CA LEU A 303 17.59 -19.38 -0.76
C LEU A 303 18.92 -18.78 -0.31
N GLY A 304 19.62 -19.47 0.60
CA GLY A 304 20.91 -19.04 1.13
C GLY A 304 20.77 -17.79 2.01
N GLU A 305 21.64 -16.80 1.80
CA GLU A 305 21.66 -15.55 2.56
C GLU A 305 20.58 -14.54 2.10
N ALA A 306 19.74 -14.88 1.11
CA ALA A 306 18.68 -14.00 0.65
C ALA A 306 17.49 -13.98 1.63
N GLU A 307 16.80 -12.84 1.71
CA GLU A 307 15.61 -12.69 2.53
C GLU A 307 14.33 -12.79 1.69
N ASP A 308 13.28 -13.40 2.27
CA ASP A 308 11.94 -13.42 1.66
C ASP A 308 11.39 -11.98 1.59
N ASN A 309 11.17 -11.49 0.40
CA ASN A 309 10.67 -10.12 0.17
C ASN A 309 9.55 -10.11 -0.89
N PHE A 310 8.65 -11.06 -0.81
CA PHE A 310 7.61 -11.24 -1.82
C PHE A 310 6.21 -11.20 -1.21
N VAL A 311 5.39 -10.29 -1.70
CA VAL A 311 3.96 -10.19 -1.38
C VAL A 311 3.18 -10.43 -2.66
N LEU A 312 2.52 -11.58 -2.76
CA LEU A 312 1.71 -11.91 -3.92
C LEU A 312 0.39 -11.11 -3.94
N THR A 313 0.09 -10.47 -5.05
CA THR A 313 -1.24 -9.89 -5.28
C THR A 313 -2.26 -11.03 -5.45
N GLU A 314 -3.24 -11.09 -4.55
CA GLU A 314 -4.28 -12.11 -4.57
C GLU A 314 -5.47 -11.68 -5.44
N SER A 315 -6.09 -12.67 -6.09
CA SER A 315 -7.30 -12.42 -6.86
C SER A 315 -8.52 -12.14 -5.98
N PRO A 316 -9.32 -11.14 -6.31
CA PRO A 316 -10.52 -10.78 -5.57
C PRO A 316 -11.76 -11.60 -5.93
N LEU A 317 -11.70 -12.44 -6.97
CA LEU A 317 -12.82 -13.26 -7.44
C LEU A 317 -12.51 -14.74 -7.26
N SER A 318 -13.48 -15.48 -6.76
CA SER A 318 -13.44 -16.93 -6.63
C SER A 318 -14.57 -17.55 -7.45
N TYR A 319 -14.24 -18.51 -8.29
CA TYR A 319 -15.18 -19.21 -9.16
C TYR A 319 -15.28 -20.68 -8.78
N LYS A 320 -16.51 -21.21 -8.79
CA LYS A 320 -16.72 -22.64 -8.69
C LYS A 320 -16.29 -23.30 -10.01
N LEU A 321 -15.43 -24.30 -9.93
CA LEU A 321 -15.02 -25.12 -11.05
C LEU A 321 -15.98 -26.28 -11.22
N ILE A 322 -16.66 -26.36 -12.34
CA ILE A 322 -17.61 -27.42 -12.67
C ILE A 322 -16.87 -28.49 -13.47
N THR A 323 -16.75 -29.67 -12.91
CA THR A 323 -16.16 -30.83 -13.58
C THR A 323 -17.23 -31.61 -14.37
N PRO A 324 -16.90 -32.20 -15.53
CA PRO A 324 -17.84 -33.03 -16.30
C PRO A 324 -18.23 -34.32 -15.52
N GLU A 325 -19.39 -34.86 -15.86
CA GLU A 325 -19.86 -36.14 -15.29
C GLU A 325 -18.84 -37.27 -15.47
N GLY A 326 -18.59 -38.02 -14.42
CA GLY A 326 -17.65 -39.16 -14.44
C GLY A 326 -16.23 -38.84 -13.99
N VAL A 327 -15.88 -37.57 -13.71
CA VAL A 327 -14.60 -37.19 -13.12
C VAL A 327 -14.74 -37.13 -11.61
N ASP A 328 -13.90 -37.87 -10.88
CA ASP A 328 -13.84 -37.76 -9.41
C ASP A 328 -13.23 -36.41 -9.02
N SER A 329 -14.04 -35.59 -8.35
CA SER A 329 -13.63 -34.23 -8.00
C SER A 329 -12.47 -34.18 -7.00
N SER A 330 -12.31 -35.19 -6.13
CA SER A 330 -11.22 -35.28 -5.15
C SER A 330 -9.87 -35.57 -5.82
N ASP A 331 -9.87 -36.55 -6.74
CA ASP A 331 -8.66 -36.90 -7.49
C ASP A 331 -8.30 -35.77 -8.47
N PHE A 332 -9.29 -35.15 -9.09
CA PHE A 332 -9.09 -34.00 -9.96
C PHE A 332 -8.52 -32.81 -9.20
N TYR A 333 -9.03 -32.52 -8.00
CA TYR A 333 -8.49 -31.44 -7.14
C TYR A 333 -6.99 -31.62 -6.87
N ARG A 334 -6.53 -32.85 -6.60
CA ARG A 334 -5.10 -33.14 -6.39
C ARG A 334 -4.27 -32.87 -7.63
N LEU A 335 -4.81 -33.16 -8.83
CA LEU A 335 -4.12 -32.91 -10.07
C LEU A 335 -3.98 -31.42 -10.39
N ILE A 336 -5.09 -30.65 -10.26
CA ILE A 336 -5.06 -29.23 -10.59
C ILE A 336 -4.27 -28.41 -9.56
N LYS A 337 -4.12 -28.91 -8.34
CA LYS A 337 -3.30 -28.27 -7.30
C LYS A 337 -1.85 -28.04 -7.75
N GLN A 338 -1.33 -28.83 -8.70
CA GLN A 338 -0.02 -28.61 -9.31
C GLN A 338 0.06 -27.30 -10.09
N LEU A 339 -1.05 -26.79 -10.62
CA LEU A 339 -1.07 -25.50 -11.31
C LEU A 339 -0.84 -24.34 -10.35
N GLU A 340 -1.17 -24.50 -9.07
CA GLU A 340 -0.92 -23.48 -8.03
C GLU A 340 0.58 -23.31 -7.74
N GLU A 341 1.41 -24.34 -7.99
CA GLU A 341 2.87 -24.20 -7.87
C GLU A 341 3.40 -23.29 -8.96
N GLU A 342 2.85 -23.36 -10.19
CA GLU A 342 3.26 -22.52 -11.32
C GLU A 342 2.66 -21.12 -11.24
N GLU A 343 1.41 -21.01 -10.79
CA GLU A 343 0.65 -19.77 -10.65
C GLU A 343 -0.01 -19.69 -9.26
N PRO A 344 0.73 -19.22 -8.25
CA PRO A 344 0.25 -19.16 -6.86
C PRO A 344 -0.97 -18.26 -6.65
N SER A 345 -1.27 -17.37 -7.61
CA SER A 345 -2.47 -16.52 -7.55
C SER A 345 -3.78 -17.30 -7.75
N LEU A 346 -3.71 -18.50 -8.36
CA LEU A 346 -4.90 -19.31 -8.66
C LEU A 346 -5.53 -19.98 -7.44
N LYS A 347 -4.96 -19.98 -6.29
CA LYS A 347 -5.47 -20.56 -5.03
C LYS A 347 -6.69 -21.48 -5.17
N PHE A 348 -6.43 -22.77 -5.35
CA PHE A 348 -7.50 -23.76 -5.39
C PHE A 348 -7.92 -24.13 -3.96
N SER A 349 -9.23 -24.12 -3.70
CA SER A 349 -9.82 -24.52 -2.43
C SER A 349 -10.90 -25.57 -2.62
N TRP A 350 -11.01 -26.47 -1.62
CA TRP A 350 -12.02 -27.49 -1.57
C TRP A 350 -13.05 -27.13 -0.51
N ASN A 351 -14.30 -26.93 -0.91
CA ASN A 351 -15.36 -26.56 0.01
C ASN A 351 -16.60 -27.43 -0.22
N LYS A 352 -17.00 -28.25 0.77
CA LYS A 352 -18.21 -29.09 0.75
C LYS A 352 -18.36 -30.00 -0.50
N GLY A 353 -17.26 -30.42 -1.10
CA GLY A 353 -17.26 -31.25 -2.32
C GLY A 353 -17.10 -30.46 -3.63
N ASP A 354 -17.11 -29.14 -3.58
CA ASP A 354 -16.91 -28.25 -4.72
C ASP A 354 -15.48 -27.70 -4.76
N ILE A 355 -14.95 -27.58 -5.95
CA ILE A 355 -13.64 -26.97 -6.20
C ILE A 355 -13.88 -25.49 -6.50
N HIS A 356 -13.17 -24.63 -5.80
CA HIS A 356 -13.14 -23.19 -6.08
C HIS A 356 -11.75 -22.76 -6.46
N VAL A 357 -11.66 -21.77 -7.36
CA VAL A 357 -10.39 -21.20 -7.82
C VAL A 357 -10.47 -19.70 -7.89
N SER A 358 -9.41 -19.03 -7.42
CA SER A 358 -9.25 -17.58 -7.50
C SER A 358 -8.75 -17.16 -8.88
N ILE A 359 -9.43 -16.22 -9.55
CA ILE A 359 -9.14 -15.77 -10.92
C ILE A 359 -9.23 -14.25 -10.99
N MET A 360 -8.25 -13.59 -11.61
CA MET A 360 -8.18 -12.13 -11.76
C MET A 360 -9.19 -11.57 -12.75
N GLY A 361 -9.47 -12.32 -13.84
CA GLY A 361 -10.35 -11.85 -14.90
C GLY A 361 -10.72 -12.91 -15.92
N SER A 362 -11.55 -12.53 -16.90
CA SER A 362 -12.14 -13.46 -17.89
C SER A 362 -11.11 -14.09 -18.81
N ILE A 363 -10.04 -13.37 -19.17
CA ILE A 363 -8.99 -13.92 -20.05
C ILE A 363 -8.19 -14.98 -19.31
N GLN A 364 -7.88 -14.78 -18.03
CA GLN A 364 -7.23 -15.80 -17.22
C GLN A 364 -8.08 -17.06 -17.08
N MET A 365 -9.42 -16.91 -16.99
CA MET A 365 -10.36 -18.02 -16.95
C MET A 365 -10.29 -18.88 -18.21
N GLU A 366 -10.35 -18.27 -19.38
CA GLU A 366 -10.24 -18.96 -20.67
C GLU A 366 -8.89 -19.65 -20.87
N VAL A 367 -7.81 -19.01 -20.43
CA VAL A 367 -6.46 -19.58 -20.46
C VAL A 367 -6.38 -20.79 -19.54
N LEU A 368 -6.93 -20.70 -18.33
CA LEU A 368 -6.97 -21.80 -17.38
C LEU A 368 -7.76 -23.00 -17.91
N GLN A 369 -8.93 -22.77 -18.55
CA GLN A 369 -9.69 -23.83 -19.23
C GLN A 369 -8.84 -24.56 -20.28
N SER A 370 -8.15 -23.78 -21.13
CA SER A 370 -7.27 -24.34 -22.17
C SER A 370 -6.11 -25.15 -21.58
N VAL A 371 -5.49 -24.67 -20.48
CA VAL A 371 -4.39 -25.35 -19.79
C VAL A 371 -4.87 -26.67 -19.16
N ILE A 372 -6.03 -26.65 -18.50
CA ILE A 372 -6.62 -27.84 -17.89
C ILE A 372 -6.97 -28.90 -18.97
N ALA A 373 -7.61 -28.47 -20.06
CA ALA A 373 -7.95 -29.39 -21.15
C ALA A 373 -6.71 -29.99 -21.81
N GLU A 374 -5.66 -29.20 -22.04
CA GLU A 374 -4.42 -29.66 -22.68
C GLU A 374 -3.62 -30.61 -21.80
N ARG A 375 -3.47 -30.29 -20.50
CA ARG A 375 -2.61 -31.08 -19.58
C ARG A 375 -3.30 -32.30 -18.99
N PHE A 376 -4.56 -32.17 -18.63
CA PHE A 376 -5.31 -33.20 -17.88
C PHE A 376 -6.39 -33.90 -18.71
N GLY A 377 -6.65 -33.42 -19.95
CA GLY A 377 -7.68 -33.97 -20.82
C GLY A 377 -9.11 -33.78 -20.32
N VAL A 378 -9.32 -32.85 -19.37
CA VAL A 378 -10.62 -32.58 -18.75
C VAL A 378 -11.12 -31.20 -19.21
N SER A 379 -12.31 -31.14 -19.80
CA SER A 379 -12.97 -29.86 -20.14
C SER A 379 -13.76 -29.41 -18.91
N VAL A 380 -13.44 -28.25 -18.38
CA VAL A 380 -14.10 -27.67 -17.20
C VAL A 380 -14.91 -26.44 -17.57
N GLU A 381 -15.97 -26.17 -16.80
CA GLU A 381 -16.73 -24.92 -16.89
C GLU A 381 -16.60 -24.15 -15.57
N PHE A 382 -16.82 -22.83 -15.65
CA PHE A 382 -16.84 -22.00 -14.45
C PHE A 382 -18.28 -21.62 -14.14
N GLY A 383 -18.66 -21.76 -12.87
CA GLY A 383 -19.92 -21.28 -12.33
C GLY A 383 -19.90 -19.76 -12.09
N GLU A 384 -20.91 -19.30 -11.37
CA GLU A 384 -20.98 -17.89 -10.98
C GLU A 384 -19.78 -17.51 -10.08
N GLY A 385 -19.22 -16.32 -10.34
CA GLY A 385 -18.13 -15.78 -9.53
C GLY A 385 -18.66 -15.27 -8.20
N THR A 386 -17.97 -15.66 -7.13
CA THR A 386 -18.22 -15.16 -5.79
C THR A 386 -17.13 -14.16 -5.39
N ILE A 387 -17.51 -13.13 -4.67
CA ILE A 387 -16.56 -12.14 -4.16
C ILE A 387 -15.70 -12.78 -3.07
N ALA A 388 -14.40 -12.59 -3.16
CA ALA A 388 -13.46 -12.95 -2.11
C ALA A 388 -13.43 -11.84 -1.07
N TYR A 389 -14.25 -11.97 -0.03
CA TYR A 389 -14.27 -11.04 1.09
C TYR A 389 -13.01 -11.13 1.95
N ARG A 390 -12.75 -10.09 2.73
CA ARG A 390 -11.72 -10.02 3.75
C ARG A 390 -12.32 -9.51 5.04
N GLU A 391 -11.62 -9.72 6.15
CA GLU A 391 -12.02 -9.18 7.44
C GLU A 391 -10.88 -8.40 8.09
N THR A 392 -11.20 -7.34 8.82
CA THR A 392 -10.25 -6.56 9.61
C THR A 392 -10.87 -6.17 10.94
N ILE A 393 -10.12 -5.50 11.79
CA ILE A 393 -10.56 -5.00 13.10
C ILE A 393 -10.53 -3.48 13.14
N ARG A 394 -11.42 -2.87 13.94
CA ARG A 394 -11.47 -1.41 14.12
C ARG A 394 -10.59 -0.90 15.25
N GLU A 395 -10.34 -1.73 16.25
CA GLU A 395 -9.65 -1.31 17.47
C GLU A 395 -8.57 -2.31 17.87
N THR A 396 -7.62 -1.82 18.67
CA THR A 396 -6.58 -2.67 19.23
C THR A 396 -7.13 -3.55 20.33
N VAL A 397 -6.95 -4.86 20.18
CA VAL A 397 -7.37 -5.86 21.14
C VAL A 397 -6.23 -6.79 21.56
N GLU A 398 -6.36 -7.39 22.73
CA GLU A 398 -5.47 -8.44 23.21
C GLU A 398 -6.13 -9.80 22.95
N GLY A 399 -5.44 -10.64 22.18
CA GLY A 399 -5.83 -12.02 21.95
C GLY A 399 -5.03 -12.95 22.87
N VAL A 400 -5.71 -13.84 23.55
CA VAL A 400 -5.09 -14.78 24.51
C VAL A 400 -5.38 -16.22 24.14
N GLY A 401 -4.35 -17.06 24.22
CA GLY A 401 -4.49 -18.48 23.93
C GLY A 401 -3.74 -19.33 24.95
N HIS A 402 -4.43 -20.32 25.49
CA HIS A 402 -3.88 -21.27 26.46
C HIS A 402 -4.07 -22.69 25.95
N TYR A 403 -3.01 -23.48 26.02
CA TYR A 403 -3.04 -24.90 25.64
C TYR A 403 -2.34 -25.75 26.70
N GLU A 404 -3.14 -26.40 27.54
CA GLU A 404 -2.68 -27.17 28.68
C GLU A 404 -3.47 -28.51 28.80
N PRO A 405 -3.43 -29.39 27.79
CA PRO A 405 -3.85 -30.77 28.00
C PRO A 405 -2.81 -31.49 28.88
N LEU A 406 -3.14 -32.73 29.33
CA LEU A 406 -2.28 -33.46 30.23
C LEU A 406 -0.81 -33.55 29.75
N ARG A 407 0.13 -33.03 30.55
CA ARG A 407 1.59 -32.96 30.29
C ARG A 407 2.02 -31.96 29.18
N HIS A 408 1.15 -31.07 28.78
CA HIS A 408 1.48 -30.01 27.86
C HIS A 408 1.20 -28.65 28.51
N TYR A 409 1.89 -27.59 28.08
CA TYR A 409 1.66 -26.25 28.58
C TYR A 409 2.20 -25.18 27.59
N ALA A 410 1.35 -24.32 27.14
CA ALA A 410 1.74 -23.09 26.43
C ALA A 410 0.70 -21.99 26.66
N GLU A 411 1.14 -20.79 26.92
CA GLU A 411 0.32 -19.59 27.02
C GLU A 411 0.91 -18.49 26.13
N VAL A 412 0.07 -17.85 25.31
CA VAL A 412 0.45 -16.83 24.35
C VAL A 412 -0.51 -15.66 24.45
N HIS A 413 0.04 -14.46 24.57
CA HIS A 413 -0.67 -13.18 24.51
C HIS A 413 -0.22 -12.41 23.27
N LEU A 414 -1.17 -12.09 22.41
CA LEU A 414 -0.95 -11.34 21.19
C LEU A 414 -1.66 -9.98 21.26
N LEU A 415 -1.05 -8.96 20.73
CA LEU A 415 -1.70 -7.68 20.51
C LEU A 415 -2.07 -7.60 19.03
N LEU A 416 -3.36 -7.44 18.73
CA LEU A 416 -3.89 -7.25 17.39
C LEU A 416 -4.20 -5.77 17.21
N GLU A 417 -3.50 -5.11 16.29
CA GLU A 417 -3.60 -3.67 16.03
C GLU A 417 -4.09 -3.45 14.59
N PRO A 418 -5.10 -2.59 14.33
CA PRO A 418 -5.50 -2.27 12.97
C PRO A 418 -4.38 -1.51 12.24
N LEU A 419 -4.24 -1.78 10.95
CA LEU A 419 -3.30 -1.12 10.05
C LEU A 419 -4.05 -0.36 8.93
N PRO A 420 -3.39 0.57 8.26
CA PRO A 420 -3.95 1.21 7.07
C PRO A 420 -4.34 0.19 6.00
N PRO A 421 -5.37 0.49 5.15
CA PRO A 421 -5.78 -0.39 4.06
C PRO A 421 -4.61 -0.78 3.14
N GLY A 422 -4.57 -2.06 2.75
CA GLY A 422 -3.52 -2.59 1.88
C GLY A 422 -2.21 -2.99 2.59
N SER A 423 -2.15 -2.89 3.92
CA SER A 423 -0.95 -3.29 4.69
C SER A 423 -0.80 -4.81 4.85
N GLY A 424 -1.87 -5.58 4.61
CA GLY A 424 -1.87 -7.02 4.83
C GLY A 424 -1.76 -7.40 6.30
N VAL A 425 -1.21 -8.60 6.59
CA VAL A 425 -0.99 -9.07 7.96
C VAL A 425 0.50 -8.99 8.30
N ILE A 426 0.84 -8.22 9.34
CA ILE A 426 2.21 -8.03 9.79
C ILE A 426 2.41 -8.72 11.13
N PHE A 427 3.45 -9.55 11.24
CA PHE A 427 3.81 -10.24 12.47
C PHE A 427 5.04 -9.58 13.11
N ALA A 428 4.92 -9.22 14.40
CA ALA A 428 5.96 -8.57 15.17
C ALA A 428 6.14 -9.22 16.56
N ARG A 429 7.22 -8.88 17.25
CA ARG A 429 7.49 -9.31 18.63
C ARG A 429 7.86 -8.13 19.53
N ASP A 430 7.28 -8.12 20.72
CA ASP A 430 7.62 -7.19 21.80
C ASP A 430 7.47 -7.96 23.13
N CYS A 431 8.10 -9.14 23.20
CA CYS A 431 8.07 -10.02 24.36
C CYS A 431 9.46 -10.09 25.00
N ARG A 432 9.54 -9.85 26.33
CA ARG A 432 10.80 -9.89 27.09
C ARG A 432 10.93 -11.11 28.01
N ASP A 433 9.80 -11.75 28.31
CA ASP A 433 9.70 -12.76 29.36
C ASP A 433 9.75 -14.21 28.83
N LEU A 434 9.81 -14.40 27.51
CA LEU A 434 9.87 -15.70 26.83
C LEU A 434 11.21 -15.87 26.11
N ASP A 435 11.77 -17.09 26.16
CA ASP A 435 13.00 -17.45 25.44
C ASP A 435 12.91 -17.12 23.95
N GLU A 436 13.99 -16.61 23.35
CA GLU A 436 14.01 -16.14 21.97
C GLU A 436 13.69 -17.25 20.95
N ASN A 437 14.06 -18.49 21.20
CA ASN A 437 13.76 -19.63 20.33
C ASN A 437 12.25 -19.89 20.28
N TRP A 438 11.57 -19.80 21.43
CA TRP A 438 10.11 -19.91 21.47
C TRP A 438 9.42 -18.77 20.77
N GLN A 439 9.94 -17.54 20.91
CA GLN A 439 9.40 -16.38 20.18
C GLN A 439 9.49 -16.58 18.66
N ARG A 440 10.63 -17.07 18.15
CA ARG A 440 10.82 -17.36 16.72
C ARG A 440 9.87 -18.45 16.25
N LEU A 441 9.70 -19.51 17.04
CA LEU A 441 8.77 -20.59 16.73
C LEU A 441 7.32 -20.10 16.65
N ILE A 442 6.86 -19.28 17.60
CA ILE A 442 5.51 -18.72 17.59
C ILE A 442 5.30 -17.88 16.33
N LEU A 443 6.24 -17.01 15.97
CA LEU A 443 6.14 -16.21 14.77
C LEU A 443 6.13 -17.06 13.48
N SER A 444 6.91 -18.14 13.43
CA SER A 444 6.86 -19.10 12.33
C SER A 444 5.47 -19.74 12.22
N CYS A 445 4.94 -20.29 13.32
CA CYS A 445 3.61 -20.91 13.35
C CYS A 445 2.48 -19.92 12.96
N LEU A 446 2.61 -18.63 13.31
CA LEU A 446 1.65 -17.62 12.91
C LEU A 446 1.71 -17.31 11.40
N ARG A 447 2.90 -17.38 10.78
CA ARG A 447 3.10 -17.14 9.34
C ARG A 447 2.69 -18.32 8.46
N GLU A 448 2.81 -19.55 8.98
CA GLU A 448 2.51 -20.78 8.24
C GLU A 448 1.02 -20.94 7.91
N ARG A 449 0.15 -20.30 8.68
CA ARG A 449 -1.30 -20.47 8.55
C ARG A 449 -1.98 -19.16 8.12
N GLN A 450 -2.88 -19.27 7.15
CA GLN A 450 -3.80 -18.17 6.84
C GLN A 450 -4.83 -18.03 7.96
N HIS A 451 -4.87 -16.87 8.62
CA HIS A 451 -5.85 -16.60 9.67
C HIS A 451 -7.16 -16.10 9.04
N ILE A 452 -8.26 -16.63 9.52
CA ILE A 452 -9.61 -16.29 9.05
C ILE A 452 -10.36 -15.47 10.11
N GLY A 453 -11.28 -14.61 9.67
CA GLY A 453 -12.11 -13.77 10.53
C GLY A 453 -13.32 -14.52 11.11
N ILE A 454 -14.12 -13.83 11.91
CA ILE A 454 -15.25 -14.40 12.65
C ILE A 454 -16.61 -14.14 12.00
N LEU A 455 -16.70 -13.19 11.06
CA LEU A 455 -17.96 -12.78 10.45
C LEU A 455 -18.40 -13.74 9.34
N THR A 456 -17.47 -14.09 8.46
CA THR A 456 -17.73 -14.92 7.27
C THR A 456 -16.74 -16.06 7.11
N GLY A 457 -15.71 -16.13 7.97
CA GLY A 457 -14.59 -17.05 7.79
C GLY A 457 -13.63 -16.63 6.69
N SER A 458 -13.75 -15.40 6.18
CA SER A 458 -12.85 -14.86 5.18
C SER A 458 -11.48 -14.53 5.79
N PRO A 459 -10.39 -14.55 4.99
CA PRO A 459 -9.06 -14.21 5.47
C PRO A 459 -9.00 -12.82 6.07
N ILE A 460 -8.23 -12.64 7.16
CA ILE A 460 -7.99 -11.31 7.74
C ILE A 460 -6.96 -10.53 6.93
N THR A 461 -7.05 -9.21 6.95
CA THR A 461 -6.10 -8.28 6.35
C THR A 461 -5.98 -7.00 7.19
N ASP A 462 -4.93 -6.24 6.97
CA ASP A 462 -4.68 -4.93 7.60
C ASP A 462 -4.66 -5.00 9.13
N VAL A 463 -4.01 -6.06 9.63
CA VAL A 463 -3.85 -6.32 11.06
C VAL A 463 -2.39 -6.59 11.38
N LYS A 464 -1.85 -5.90 12.38
CA LYS A 464 -0.55 -6.21 12.97
C LYS A 464 -0.75 -7.11 14.18
N VAL A 465 -0.14 -8.28 14.14
CA VAL A 465 -0.16 -9.27 15.22
C VAL A 465 1.19 -9.25 15.94
N THR A 466 1.23 -8.71 17.14
CA THR A 466 2.46 -8.58 17.92
C THR A 466 2.46 -9.58 19.07
N LEU A 467 3.48 -10.44 19.15
CA LEU A 467 3.70 -11.30 20.32
C LEU A 467 4.11 -10.41 21.52
N ALA A 468 3.21 -10.25 22.47
CA ALA A 468 3.37 -9.32 23.59
C ALA A 468 3.83 -10.04 24.87
N ALA A 469 3.35 -11.26 25.12
CA ALA A 469 3.82 -12.07 26.23
C ALA A 469 3.60 -13.57 25.92
N GLY A 470 4.34 -14.43 26.62
CA GLY A 470 4.15 -15.87 26.53
C GLY A 470 4.79 -16.58 27.72
N ARG A 471 4.32 -17.80 27.98
CA ARG A 471 4.84 -18.61 29.07
C ARG A 471 5.03 -20.06 28.65
N ALA A 472 6.21 -20.60 28.93
CA ALA A 472 6.58 -21.99 28.75
C ALA A 472 6.74 -22.68 30.11
N HIS A 473 6.57 -24.01 30.13
CA HIS A 473 6.91 -24.83 31.29
C HIS A 473 8.13 -25.72 30.95
N PRO A 474 9.23 -25.70 31.74
CA PRO A 474 10.50 -26.35 31.39
C PRO A 474 10.41 -27.86 31.08
N LYS A 475 9.37 -28.54 31.57
CA LYS A 475 9.18 -30.00 31.41
C LYS A 475 7.97 -30.40 30.53
N HIS A 476 7.10 -29.46 30.22
CA HIS A 476 5.79 -29.78 29.63
C HIS A 476 5.49 -28.94 28.38
N THR A 477 6.42 -28.11 27.90
CA THR A 477 6.22 -27.35 26.68
C THR A 477 6.94 -28.00 25.50
N GLU A 478 6.19 -28.37 24.49
CA GLU A 478 6.69 -28.83 23.18
C GLU A 478 6.37 -27.79 22.09
N GLY A 479 7.05 -27.87 20.95
CA GLY A 479 6.87 -26.89 19.88
C GLY A 479 5.44 -26.77 19.35
N GLY A 480 4.74 -27.89 19.24
CA GLY A 480 3.35 -27.92 18.81
C GLY A 480 2.35 -27.25 19.75
N ASP A 481 2.68 -27.14 21.04
CA ASP A 481 1.82 -26.50 22.04
C ASP A 481 1.70 -25.00 21.78
N PHE A 482 2.82 -24.36 21.42
CA PHE A 482 2.83 -22.94 21.07
C PHE A 482 2.06 -22.65 19.78
N ALA A 483 2.08 -23.54 18.78
CA ALA A 483 1.26 -23.40 17.59
C ALA A 483 -0.24 -23.38 17.97
N GLN A 484 -0.68 -24.34 18.81
CA GLN A 484 -2.06 -24.41 19.28
C GLN A 484 -2.47 -23.17 20.11
N ALA A 485 -1.61 -22.71 21.00
CA ALA A 485 -1.87 -21.51 21.81
C ALA A 485 -1.91 -20.24 20.96
N ALA A 486 -0.98 -20.08 20.01
CA ALA A 486 -0.90 -18.91 19.15
C ALA A 486 -2.11 -18.78 18.22
N TRP A 487 -2.54 -19.87 17.57
CA TRP A 487 -3.72 -19.84 16.69
C TRP A 487 -5.01 -19.52 17.46
N ARG A 488 -5.17 -20.06 18.69
CA ARG A 488 -6.27 -19.74 19.58
C ARG A 488 -6.24 -18.27 20.02
N ALA A 489 -5.02 -17.74 20.29
CA ALA A 489 -4.86 -16.35 20.67
C ALA A 489 -5.30 -15.38 19.56
N VAL A 490 -4.93 -15.64 18.30
CA VAL A 490 -5.43 -14.84 17.17
C VAL A 490 -6.94 -14.90 17.10
N ARG A 491 -7.50 -16.12 17.16
CA ARG A 491 -8.93 -16.34 17.00
C ARG A 491 -9.74 -15.73 18.14
N GLN A 492 -9.26 -15.86 19.37
CA GLN A 492 -9.86 -15.26 20.56
C GLN A 492 -9.82 -13.72 20.50
N GLY A 493 -8.69 -13.14 20.05
CA GLY A 493 -8.57 -11.69 19.85
C GLY A 493 -9.57 -11.17 18.82
N LEU A 494 -9.73 -11.87 17.69
CA LEU A 494 -10.73 -11.51 16.67
C LEU A 494 -12.16 -11.62 17.21
N ALA A 495 -12.45 -12.67 18.01
CA ALA A 495 -13.78 -12.83 18.63
C ALA A 495 -14.10 -11.72 19.64
N SER A 496 -13.07 -11.09 20.23
CA SER A 496 -13.21 -9.98 21.18
C SER A 496 -13.23 -8.60 20.53
N ALA A 497 -12.88 -8.51 19.23
CA ALA A 497 -12.76 -7.26 18.49
C ALA A 497 -14.06 -6.89 17.77
N GLU A 498 -14.24 -5.60 17.49
CA GLU A 498 -15.19 -5.15 16.48
C GLU A 498 -14.63 -5.42 15.09
N CYS A 499 -15.04 -6.54 14.48
CA CYS A 499 -14.61 -6.93 13.15
C CYS A 499 -15.42 -6.23 12.06
N VAL A 500 -14.76 -5.93 10.93
CA VAL A 500 -15.34 -5.30 9.76
C VAL A 500 -15.16 -6.20 8.56
N LEU A 501 -16.24 -6.44 7.83
CA LEU A 501 -16.20 -7.13 6.55
C LEU A 501 -15.75 -6.17 5.47
N LEU A 502 -14.78 -6.59 4.67
CA LEU A 502 -14.24 -5.83 3.56
C LEU A 502 -14.58 -6.53 2.24
N GLU A 503 -14.93 -5.73 1.23
CA GLU A 503 -15.10 -6.18 -0.14
C GLU A 503 -14.12 -5.49 -1.09
N PRO A 504 -13.76 -6.12 -2.22
CA PRO A 504 -12.89 -5.52 -3.21
C PRO A 504 -13.63 -4.43 -4.00
N PHE A 505 -12.94 -3.33 -4.27
CA PHE A 505 -13.42 -2.23 -5.08
C PHE A 505 -12.63 -2.12 -6.36
N TYR A 506 -13.31 -1.81 -7.46
CA TYR A 506 -12.71 -1.34 -8.69
C TYR A 506 -12.54 0.18 -8.66
N ARG A 507 -11.36 0.65 -9.00
CA ARG A 507 -11.16 1.97 -9.57
C ARG A 507 -11.52 1.87 -11.04
N PHE A 508 -12.39 2.75 -11.51
CA PHE A 508 -12.86 2.71 -12.89
C PHE A 508 -12.61 4.04 -13.60
N ARG A 509 -12.44 3.94 -14.91
CA ARG A 509 -12.46 5.04 -15.86
C ARG A 509 -13.42 4.68 -16.99
N LEU A 510 -14.49 5.47 -17.10
CA LEU A 510 -15.55 5.31 -18.07
C LEU A 510 -15.47 6.43 -19.09
N GLU A 511 -15.23 6.09 -20.35
CA GLU A 511 -15.22 7.00 -21.50
C GLU A 511 -16.46 6.74 -22.36
N ILE A 512 -17.34 7.72 -22.49
CA ILE A 512 -18.62 7.59 -23.18
C ILE A 512 -18.97 8.86 -23.94
N PRO A 513 -19.80 8.78 -24.99
CA PRO A 513 -20.37 9.95 -25.64
C PRO A 513 -21.14 10.83 -24.65
N THR A 514 -21.00 12.16 -24.78
CA THR A 514 -21.59 13.13 -23.86
C THR A 514 -23.10 12.99 -23.70
N ASN A 515 -23.81 12.53 -24.74
CA ASN A 515 -25.26 12.27 -24.69
C ASN A 515 -25.66 11.09 -23.79
N SER A 516 -24.70 10.22 -23.42
CA SER A 516 -24.91 9.02 -22.58
C SER A 516 -24.55 9.26 -21.10
N VAL A 517 -23.99 10.42 -20.75
CA VAL A 517 -23.51 10.75 -19.39
C VAL A 517 -24.60 10.64 -18.34
N GLY A 518 -25.82 11.15 -18.62
CA GLY A 518 -26.92 11.09 -17.65
C GLY A 518 -27.33 9.67 -17.27
N ARG A 519 -27.34 8.74 -18.25
CA ARG A 519 -27.58 7.32 -17.99
C ARG A 519 -26.45 6.71 -17.15
N ALA A 520 -25.20 6.93 -17.56
CA ALA A 520 -24.05 6.42 -16.85
C ALA A 520 -24.00 6.87 -15.38
N MET A 521 -24.27 8.16 -15.11
CA MET A 521 -24.33 8.67 -13.73
C MET A 521 -25.43 7.99 -12.91
N THR A 522 -26.60 7.75 -13.50
CA THR A 522 -27.71 7.03 -12.84
C THR A 522 -27.33 5.58 -12.52
N ASP A 523 -26.68 4.89 -13.47
CA ASP A 523 -26.22 3.52 -13.27
C ASP A 523 -25.13 3.45 -12.21
N LEU A 524 -24.14 4.36 -12.24
CA LEU A 524 -23.07 4.46 -11.23
C LEU A 524 -23.62 4.76 -9.82
N GLN A 525 -24.60 5.63 -9.71
CA GLN A 525 -25.27 5.90 -8.41
C GLN A 525 -26.00 4.65 -7.89
N ARG A 526 -26.70 3.92 -8.77
CA ARG A 526 -27.38 2.66 -8.41
C ARG A 526 -26.37 1.62 -7.90
N MET A 527 -25.20 1.53 -8.55
CA MET A 527 -24.09 0.66 -8.17
C MET A 527 -23.29 1.16 -6.95
N ARG A 528 -23.76 2.26 -6.30
CA ARG A 528 -23.08 2.87 -5.15
C ARG A 528 -21.62 3.27 -5.42
N ALA A 529 -21.33 3.61 -6.66
CA ALA A 529 -20.02 4.11 -7.03
C ALA A 529 -19.78 5.51 -6.47
N GLU A 530 -18.57 5.75 -6.02
CA GLU A 530 -18.07 7.09 -5.70
C GLU A 530 -17.32 7.60 -6.93
N PHE A 531 -17.74 8.70 -7.52
CA PHE A 531 -17.15 9.19 -8.76
C PHE A 531 -17.06 10.72 -8.82
N SER A 532 -16.07 11.19 -9.60
CA SER A 532 -15.86 12.62 -9.87
C SER A 532 -16.92 13.16 -10.87
N GLN A 533 -17.00 14.49 -10.96
CA GLN A 533 -17.79 15.12 -12.03
C GLN A 533 -17.23 14.73 -13.40
N PRO A 534 -18.11 14.51 -14.40
CA PRO A 534 -17.68 14.16 -15.73
C PRO A 534 -16.82 15.26 -16.38
N ASP A 535 -15.63 14.88 -16.82
CA ASP A 535 -14.77 15.76 -17.64
C ASP A 535 -15.11 15.60 -19.10
N THR A 536 -15.57 16.67 -19.75
CA THR A 536 -15.95 16.63 -21.17
C THR A 536 -14.76 17.04 -22.04
N VAL A 537 -14.32 16.10 -22.87
CA VAL A 537 -13.26 16.32 -23.86
C VAL A 537 -13.85 16.11 -25.26
N SER A 538 -14.17 17.19 -25.96
CA SER A 538 -14.82 17.19 -27.27
C SER A 538 -16.22 16.55 -27.25
N GLU A 539 -16.44 15.46 -27.97
CA GLU A 539 -17.72 14.73 -28.08
C GLU A 539 -17.87 13.63 -27.00
N ASN A 540 -16.78 13.30 -26.27
CA ASN A 540 -16.75 12.28 -25.24
C ASN A 540 -16.63 12.90 -23.86
N SER A 541 -17.16 12.19 -22.87
CA SER A 541 -16.99 12.52 -21.45
C SER A 541 -16.32 11.37 -20.74
N VAL A 542 -15.46 11.71 -19.78
CA VAL A 542 -14.74 10.77 -18.94
C VAL A 542 -15.25 10.88 -17.51
N ILE A 543 -15.59 9.75 -16.90
CA ILE A 543 -16.00 9.65 -15.50
C ILE A 543 -15.03 8.70 -14.82
N GLU A 544 -14.40 9.17 -13.74
CA GLU A 544 -13.48 8.37 -12.93
C GLU A 544 -14.01 8.23 -11.52
N GLY A 545 -13.76 7.07 -10.89
CA GLY A 545 -14.22 6.82 -9.55
C GLY A 545 -13.90 5.42 -9.07
N ARG A 546 -14.52 5.03 -7.95
CA ARG A 546 -14.43 3.67 -7.40
C ARG A 546 -15.83 3.09 -7.19
N CYS A 547 -15.94 1.77 -7.31
CA CYS A 547 -17.21 1.06 -7.21
C CYS A 547 -16.98 -0.33 -6.58
N PRO A 548 -17.91 -0.82 -5.74
CA PRO A 548 -17.88 -2.20 -5.31
C PRO A 548 -17.80 -3.16 -6.50
N MET A 549 -16.89 -4.12 -6.43
CA MET A 549 -16.68 -5.07 -7.52
C MET A 549 -17.94 -5.88 -7.81
N SER A 550 -18.71 -6.24 -6.78
CA SER A 550 -19.98 -6.97 -6.89
C SER A 550 -20.98 -6.32 -7.84
N GLU A 551 -21.03 -4.99 -7.86
CA GLU A 551 -22.00 -4.22 -8.64
C GLU A 551 -21.55 -3.92 -10.08
N MET A 552 -20.20 -3.95 -10.33
CA MET A 552 -19.64 -3.50 -11.61
C MET A 552 -19.24 -4.64 -12.56
N GLN A 553 -19.30 -5.91 -12.15
CA GLN A 553 -18.79 -7.06 -12.94
C GLN A 553 -19.30 -7.13 -14.39
N SER A 554 -20.58 -6.87 -14.60
CA SER A 554 -21.22 -6.97 -15.94
C SER A 554 -21.41 -5.62 -16.64
N TYR A 555 -21.06 -4.52 -15.99
CA TYR A 555 -21.37 -3.18 -16.48
C TYR A 555 -20.68 -2.82 -17.80
N SER A 556 -19.55 -3.45 -18.14
CA SER A 556 -18.90 -3.28 -19.45
C SER A 556 -19.80 -3.66 -20.63
N VAL A 557 -20.64 -4.69 -20.45
CA VAL A 557 -21.61 -5.14 -21.46
C VAL A 557 -22.73 -4.11 -21.63
N ASP A 558 -23.21 -3.56 -20.51
CA ASP A 558 -24.25 -2.51 -20.53
C ASP A 558 -23.70 -1.24 -21.19
N VAL A 559 -22.48 -0.82 -20.87
CA VAL A 559 -21.80 0.32 -21.49
C VAL A 559 -21.73 0.15 -23.01
N MET A 560 -21.23 -0.99 -23.48
CA MET A 560 -21.17 -1.28 -24.93
C MET A 560 -22.57 -1.24 -25.58
N SER A 561 -23.58 -1.75 -24.91
CA SER A 561 -24.95 -1.79 -25.41
C SER A 561 -25.52 -0.38 -25.62
N TYR A 562 -25.54 0.47 -24.60
CA TYR A 562 -26.17 1.79 -24.68
C TYR A 562 -25.34 2.84 -25.41
N THR A 563 -24.03 2.62 -25.55
CA THR A 563 -23.16 3.49 -26.36
C THR A 563 -22.96 3.00 -27.79
N HIS A 564 -23.65 1.94 -28.19
CA HIS A 564 -23.49 1.31 -29.51
C HIS A 564 -22.04 0.92 -29.85
N GLY A 565 -21.31 0.44 -28.85
CA GLY A 565 -19.95 0.00 -29.00
C GLY A 565 -18.87 1.10 -28.96
N THR A 566 -19.24 2.36 -28.74
CA THR A 566 -18.27 3.48 -28.66
C THR A 566 -17.75 3.75 -27.27
N GLY A 567 -18.47 3.33 -26.21
CA GLY A 567 -18.06 3.50 -24.83
C GLY A 567 -16.97 2.52 -24.41
N ARG A 568 -16.08 2.96 -23.54
CA ARG A 568 -15.02 2.14 -22.95
C ARG A 568 -15.07 2.22 -21.45
N LEU A 569 -15.09 1.06 -20.79
CA LEU A 569 -14.95 0.93 -19.35
C LEU A 569 -13.61 0.25 -19.05
N SER A 570 -12.74 0.93 -18.34
CA SER A 570 -11.49 0.36 -17.79
C SER A 570 -11.65 0.23 -16.28
N THR A 571 -11.40 -0.96 -15.76
CA THR A 571 -11.48 -1.25 -14.33
C THR A 571 -10.15 -1.77 -13.81
N LEU A 572 -9.82 -1.41 -12.59
CA LEU A 572 -8.61 -1.81 -11.90
C LEU A 572 -8.96 -2.11 -10.44
N LEU A 573 -8.44 -3.20 -9.87
CA LEU A 573 -8.59 -3.46 -8.44
C LEU A 573 -7.86 -2.37 -7.65
N GLU A 574 -8.61 -1.58 -6.88
CA GLU A 574 -8.04 -0.52 -6.03
C GLU A 574 -7.60 -1.07 -4.67
N GLY A 575 -8.36 -2.04 -4.14
CA GLY A 575 -8.12 -2.64 -2.84
C GLY A 575 -9.40 -3.11 -2.18
N TYR A 576 -9.31 -3.31 -0.86
CA TYR A 576 -10.42 -3.76 -0.04
C TYR A 576 -10.93 -2.62 0.84
N PHE A 577 -12.24 -2.39 0.83
CA PHE A 577 -12.91 -1.34 1.60
C PHE A 577 -14.12 -1.93 2.35
N PRO A 578 -14.68 -1.22 3.35
CA PRO A 578 -15.83 -1.71 4.09
C PRO A 578 -16.99 -2.12 3.17
N CYS A 579 -17.51 -3.32 3.39
CA CYS A 579 -18.57 -3.90 2.58
C CYS A 579 -19.86 -3.08 2.72
N HIS A 580 -20.44 -2.67 1.60
CA HIS A 580 -21.61 -1.80 1.54
C HIS A 580 -22.90 -2.45 2.05
N ASN A 581 -23.02 -3.78 1.97
CA ASN A 581 -24.16 -4.59 2.40
C ASN A 581 -23.74 -5.72 3.35
N SER A 582 -22.80 -5.45 4.25
CA SER A 582 -22.17 -6.43 5.14
C SER A 582 -23.15 -7.33 5.89
N GLU A 583 -24.26 -6.79 6.40
CA GLU A 583 -25.26 -7.56 7.15
C GLU A 583 -25.93 -8.65 6.30
N GLU A 584 -26.25 -8.32 5.05
CA GLU A 584 -26.83 -9.26 4.08
C GLU A 584 -25.85 -10.37 3.72
N VAL A 585 -24.60 -10.00 3.44
CA VAL A 585 -23.52 -10.94 3.09
C VAL A 585 -23.23 -11.90 4.23
N ILE A 586 -23.07 -11.39 5.46
CA ILE A 586 -22.83 -12.22 6.66
C ILE A 586 -23.99 -13.20 6.87
N LYS A 587 -25.23 -12.74 6.72
CA LYS A 587 -26.42 -13.59 6.84
C LYS A 587 -26.49 -14.68 5.76
N ASN A 588 -26.14 -14.33 4.51
CA ASN A 588 -26.17 -15.27 3.39
C ASN A 588 -25.08 -16.36 3.51
N ILE A 589 -23.87 -15.98 3.95
CA ILE A 589 -22.77 -16.92 4.19
C ILE A 589 -23.07 -17.80 5.40
N GLY A 590 -23.66 -17.23 6.46
CA GLY A 590 -24.11 -17.96 7.65
C GLY A 590 -22.98 -18.70 8.38
N TYR A 591 -21.78 -18.13 8.40
CA TYR A 591 -20.62 -18.73 9.08
C TYR A 591 -20.77 -18.63 10.60
N ASP A 592 -20.65 -19.74 11.29
CA ASP A 592 -20.63 -19.79 12.76
C ASP A 592 -19.22 -20.14 13.26
N PHE A 593 -18.49 -19.16 13.74
CA PHE A 593 -17.13 -19.34 14.22
C PHE A 593 -17.04 -20.19 15.50
N ASN A 594 -18.12 -20.32 16.29
CA ASN A 594 -18.16 -21.18 17.46
C ASN A 594 -18.29 -22.67 17.09
N ALA A 595 -18.85 -22.95 15.92
CA ALA A 595 -18.97 -24.30 15.40
C ALA A 595 -17.72 -24.79 14.65
N ASP A 596 -16.80 -23.86 14.33
CA ASP A 596 -15.55 -24.17 13.60
C ASP A 596 -14.50 -24.75 14.54
N VAL A 597 -14.45 -26.10 14.62
CA VAL A 597 -13.53 -26.83 15.49
C VAL A 597 -12.07 -26.70 15.06
N GLU A 598 -11.81 -26.57 13.75
CA GLU A 598 -10.45 -26.44 13.20
C GLU A 598 -9.83 -25.07 13.52
N ASN A 599 -10.66 -24.05 13.65
CA ASN A 599 -10.26 -22.68 13.97
C ASN A 599 -10.84 -22.22 15.32
N SER A 600 -10.77 -23.05 16.33
CA SER A 600 -11.36 -22.77 17.64
C SER A 600 -10.71 -21.55 18.32
N ALA A 601 -11.53 -20.66 18.84
CA ALA A 601 -11.14 -19.55 19.70
C ALA A 601 -11.02 -19.97 21.19
N ASP A 602 -11.55 -21.14 21.55
CA ASP A 602 -11.59 -21.63 22.90
C ASP A 602 -10.21 -22.12 23.36
N SER A 603 -9.86 -21.90 24.61
CA SER A 603 -8.61 -22.36 25.24
C SER A 603 -8.75 -23.69 25.98
N ILE A 604 -7.65 -24.40 26.16
CA ILE A 604 -7.63 -25.68 26.90
C ILE A 604 -6.81 -25.49 28.18
N PHE A 605 -7.44 -25.71 29.32
CA PHE A 605 -6.81 -25.62 30.63
C PHE A 605 -6.79 -27.02 31.28
N CYS A 606 -5.82 -27.29 32.15
CA CYS A 606 -5.78 -28.51 32.94
C CYS A 606 -6.59 -28.34 34.21
N SER A 607 -7.58 -29.22 34.42
CA SER A 607 -8.33 -29.29 35.69
C SER A 607 -8.45 -30.75 36.11
N HIS A 608 -8.03 -31.05 37.35
CA HIS A 608 -8.05 -32.40 37.92
C HIS A 608 -7.38 -33.46 37.05
N GLY A 609 -6.33 -33.09 36.32
CA GLY A 609 -5.56 -34.00 35.46
C GLY A 609 -6.21 -34.32 34.09
N SER A 610 -7.19 -33.56 33.66
CA SER A 610 -7.77 -33.64 32.32
C SER A 610 -7.82 -32.24 31.66
N GLY A 611 -7.71 -32.21 30.33
CA GLY A 611 -7.92 -30.99 29.57
C GLY A 611 -9.38 -30.57 29.58
N VAL A 612 -9.65 -29.34 29.98
CA VAL A 612 -10.99 -28.72 30.01
C VAL A 612 -11.05 -27.57 29.02
N LEU A 613 -12.02 -27.62 28.10
CA LEU A 613 -12.27 -26.55 27.17
C LEU A 613 -12.89 -25.36 27.90
N VAL A 614 -12.27 -24.20 27.77
CA VAL A 614 -12.75 -22.91 28.30
C VAL A 614 -13.10 -22.01 27.14
N LYS A 615 -14.32 -21.47 27.16
CA LYS A 615 -14.83 -20.61 26.10
C LYS A 615 -13.99 -19.35 25.95
N TRP A 616 -13.93 -18.81 24.74
CA TRP A 616 -13.12 -17.65 24.34
C TRP A 616 -13.40 -16.39 25.17
N ASP A 617 -14.65 -16.19 25.61
CA ASP A 617 -15.08 -15.05 26.44
C ASP A 617 -14.69 -15.19 27.93
N GLU A 618 -14.52 -16.43 28.41
CA GLU A 618 -14.06 -16.73 29.77
C GLU A 618 -12.53 -16.87 29.87
N ALA A 619 -11.86 -17.26 28.78
CA ALA A 619 -10.44 -17.55 28.75
C ALA A 619 -9.56 -16.42 29.32
N PRO A 620 -9.78 -15.11 28.99
CA PRO A 620 -8.95 -14.01 29.51
C PRO A 620 -8.90 -13.93 31.02
N ARG A 621 -9.96 -14.37 31.73
CA ARG A 621 -10.06 -14.34 33.21
C ARG A 621 -9.26 -15.47 33.87
N LYS A 622 -8.91 -16.49 33.11
CA LYS A 622 -8.24 -17.71 33.61
C LYS A 622 -6.76 -17.78 33.23
N MET A 623 -6.25 -16.80 32.48
CA MET A 623 -4.85 -16.74 32.07
C MET A 623 -3.92 -16.58 33.26
N HIS A 624 -2.74 -17.20 33.16
CA HIS A 624 -1.70 -17.13 34.19
C HIS A 624 -0.85 -15.86 34.07
N ILE A 625 -0.80 -15.25 32.87
CA ILE A 625 -0.17 -13.96 32.60
C ILE A 625 -1.25 -12.88 32.70
N PRO A 626 -1.03 -11.78 33.44
CA PRO A 626 -1.98 -10.68 33.47
C PRO A 626 -2.02 -9.95 32.13
N SER A 627 -3.18 -9.37 31.79
CA SER A 627 -3.40 -8.64 30.54
C SER A 627 -2.31 -7.61 30.26
N VAL A 628 -1.71 -7.72 29.08
CA VAL A 628 -0.67 -6.80 28.60
C VAL A 628 -1.28 -5.47 28.19
N LEU A 629 -2.48 -5.48 27.62
CA LEU A 629 -3.18 -4.29 27.20
C LEU A 629 -3.59 -3.40 28.38
N GLN A 630 -4.04 -4.01 29.48
CA GLN A 630 -4.33 -3.28 30.71
C GLN A 630 -3.09 -2.68 31.32
N LYS A 631 -1.99 -3.44 31.39
CA LYS A 631 -0.70 -2.91 31.86
C LYS A 631 -0.20 -1.72 31.02
N ARG A 632 -0.33 -1.79 29.70
CA ARG A 632 0.06 -0.67 28.82
C ARG A 632 -0.81 0.56 29.09
N ARG A 633 -2.13 0.39 29.20
CA ARG A 633 -3.05 1.50 29.54
C ARG A 633 -2.69 2.14 30.88
N GLU A 634 -2.43 1.35 31.92
CA GLU A 634 -2.01 1.83 33.24
C GLU A 634 -0.65 2.56 33.20
N THR A 635 0.32 2.06 32.44
CA THR A 635 1.64 2.68 32.27
C THR A 635 1.54 4.02 31.55
N VAL A 636 0.71 4.13 30.49
CA VAL A 636 0.47 5.37 29.77
C VAL A 636 -0.19 6.39 30.70
N THR A 637 -1.22 5.98 31.42
CA THR A 637 -1.90 6.86 32.41
C THR A 637 -0.97 7.31 33.53
N GLN A 638 -0.06 6.44 34.01
CA GLN A 638 0.94 6.79 35.01
C GLN A 638 2.03 7.72 34.44
N SER A 639 2.45 7.52 33.18
CA SER A 639 3.42 8.40 32.52
C SER A 639 2.84 9.77 32.24
N GLU A 640 1.59 9.85 31.81
CA GLU A 640 0.84 11.11 31.66
C GLU A 640 0.69 11.82 33.02
N ALA A 641 0.30 11.08 34.07
CA ALA A 641 0.21 11.63 35.43
C ALA A 641 1.57 12.08 35.98
N SER A 642 2.67 11.38 35.67
CA SER A 642 4.02 11.76 36.08
C SER A 642 4.55 12.96 35.30
N SER A 643 4.27 13.02 33.99
CA SER A 643 4.58 14.19 33.15
C SER A 643 3.80 15.42 33.57
N TYR A 644 2.54 15.24 33.96
CA TYR A 644 1.70 16.30 34.53
C TYR A 644 2.23 16.81 35.87
N LYS A 645 2.72 15.89 36.76
CA LYS A 645 3.36 16.26 38.01
C LYS A 645 4.70 16.98 37.81
N GLN A 646 5.47 16.56 36.82
CA GLN A 646 6.74 17.17 36.47
C GLN A 646 6.54 18.57 35.84
N ARG A 647 5.54 18.73 34.95
CA ARG A 647 5.12 20.05 34.45
C ARG A 647 4.62 20.96 35.56
N ALA A 648 3.80 20.47 36.49
CA ALA A 648 3.31 21.24 37.62
C ALA A 648 4.45 21.65 38.59
N ALA A 649 5.53 20.87 38.71
CA ALA A 649 6.73 21.24 39.47
C ALA A 649 7.53 22.35 38.76
N THR A 650 7.67 22.26 37.43
CA THR A 650 8.32 23.28 36.59
C THR A 650 7.54 24.60 36.60
N ASP A 651 6.19 24.54 36.54
CA ASP A 651 5.32 25.72 36.66
C ASP A 651 5.46 26.42 38.03
N LYS A 652 5.68 25.65 39.08
CA LYS A 652 5.92 26.18 40.43
C LYS A 652 7.29 26.88 40.56
N GLU A 653 8.33 26.33 39.94
CA GLU A 653 9.65 26.96 39.85
C GLU A 653 9.61 28.23 38.99
N LEU A 654 8.88 28.21 37.86
CA LEU A 654 8.67 29.37 36.99
C LEU A 654 7.91 30.48 37.74
N MET A 655 6.90 30.12 38.54
CA MET A 655 6.14 31.06 39.36
C MET A 655 7.03 31.70 40.46
N GLU A 656 7.92 30.92 41.07
CA GLU A 656 8.88 31.44 42.04
C GLU A 656 9.92 32.38 41.41
N ILE A 657 10.38 32.07 40.18
CA ILE A 657 11.27 32.96 39.40
C ILE A 657 10.52 34.24 39.03
N PHE A 658 9.27 34.15 38.63
CA PHE A 658 8.42 35.30 38.26
C PHE A 658 8.17 36.21 39.46
N GLU A 659 7.80 35.66 40.65
CA GLU A 659 7.65 36.40 41.90
C GLU A 659 8.97 37.07 42.37
N ARG A 660 10.10 36.46 42.10
CA ARG A 660 11.43 37.00 42.40
C ARG A 660 11.85 38.15 41.50
N THR A 661 11.36 38.15 40.23
CA THR A 661 11.70 39.13 39.21
C THR A 661 10.75 40.33 39.20
N TYR A 662 9.47 40.12 39.43
CA TYR A 662 8.40 41.13 39.29
C TYR A 662 7.61 41.42 40.57
N GLY A 663 7.94 40.78 41.68
CA GLY A 663 7.28 41.00 43.00
C GLY A 663 6.02 40.15 43.19
N LYS A 664 5.64 40.02 44.50
CA LYS A 664 4.50 39.15 44.88
C LYS A 664 3.18 39.61 44.29
N ILE A 665 2.49 38.73 43.58
CA ILE A 665 1.15 38.94 43.09
C ILE A 665 0.14 38.93 44.24
N LYS A 666 -0.55 40.03 44.51
CA LYS A 666 -1.64 40.08 45.46
C LYS A 666 -2.83 39.26 44.93
N ARG A 667 -3.02 38.05 45.47
CA ARG A 667 -4.23 37.25 45.18
C ARG A 667 -5.39 37.76 46.00
N PRO A 668 -6.59 37.95 45.42
CA PRO A 668 -7.80 38.16 46.24
C PRO A 668 -8.10 36.85 46.99
N GLU A 669 -8.38 36.98 48.30
CA GLU A 669 -8.75 35.87 49.20
C GLU A 669 -9.99 35.15 48.68
N ARG A 670 -9.88 33.89 48.30
CA ARG A 670 -11.01 33.01 48.03
C ARG A 670 -11.57 32.50 49.36
N SER A 671 -12.74 32.97 49.73
CA SER A 671 -13.56 32.39 50.81
C SER A 671 -13.90 30.95 50.50
N ALA A 672 -13.71 30.07 51.47
CA ALA A 672 -13.97 28.63 51.34
C ALA A 672 -15.43 28.32 51.02
N ILE A 673 -15.68 27.76 49.86
CA ILE A 673 -16.99 27.21 49.49
C ILE A 673 -16.96 25.70 49.74
N ARG A 674 -17.85 25.26 50.65
CA ARG A 674 -18.17 23.88 50.96
C ARG A 674 -18.64 23.14 49.69
N ARG A 675 -18.07 21.91 49.49
CA ARG A 675 -18.53 20.96 48.45
C ARG A 675 -19.86 20.34 48.94
N ASP A 676 -20.94 20.65 48.26
CA ASP A 676 -22.18 19.84 48.24
C ASP A 676 -22.34 19.21 46.85
N LYS A 677 -22.92 17.99 46.83
CA LYS A 677 -23.07 17.11 45.67
C LYS A 677 -23.90 17.73 44.55
N PRO A 678 -23.73 17.33 43.29
CA PRO A 678 -24.40 17.93 42.15
C PRO A 678 -25.88 17.51 42.10
N SER A 679 -26.78 18.48 42.10
CA SER A 679 -28.15 18.36 41.61
C SER A 679 -28.24 19.04 40.23
N GLU A 680 -28.93 18.38 39.34
CA GLU A 680 -29.29 18.92 38.03
C GLU A 680 -29.97 20.27 38.16
N GLN A 681 -29.37 21.32 37.67
CA GLN A 681 -30.09 22.58 37.39
C GLN A 681 -29.36 23.40 36.31
N ASN A 682 -30.10 23.65 35.25
CA ASN A 682 -30.08 24.72 34.27
C ASN A 682 -28.95 25.75 34.35
N TYR A 683 -28.07 25.77 33.34
CA TYR A 683 -27.22 26.89 33.04
C TYR A 683 -28.06 28.11 32.62
N LYS A 684 -28.17 29.06 33.46
CA LYS A 684 -28.56 30.44 33.09
C LYS A 684 -27.32 31.14 32.56
N SER A 685 -27.39 31.58 31.31
CA SER A 685 -26.44 32.45 30.66
C SER A 685 -26.21 33.74 31.45
N HIS A 686 -24.94 34.03 31.78
CA HIS A 686 -24.57 35.38 32.20
C HIS A 686 -24.63 36.31 30.99
N GLU A 687 -25.28 37.48 31.17
CA GLU A 687 -25.41 38.55 30.18
C GLU A 687 -24.01 39.01 29.68
N PRO A 688 -23.86 39.34 28.40
CA PRO A 688 -22.56 39.69 27.80
C PRO A 688 -22.16 41.11 28.18
N ILE A 689 -20.91 41.29 28.60
CA ILE A 689 -20.20 42.59 28.47
C ILE A 689 -20.18 42.91 26.99
N GLY A 690 -20.88 43.97 26.60
CA GLY A 690 -21.06 44.35 25.19
C GLY A 690 -19.73 44.74 24.55
N GLY A 691 -19.22 43.86 23.65
CA GLY A 691 -18.06 44.09 22.79
C GLY A 691 -18.02 43.01 21.72
N ALA A 692 -17.40 43.29 20.61
CA ALA A 692 -17.21 42.30 19.49
C ALA A 692 -16.36 41.12 19.95
N GLU A 693 -16.65 39.90 19.45
CA GLU A 693 -15.83 38.73 19.70
C GLU A 693 -14.72 38.63 18.67
N TYR A 694 -13.48 38.50 19.15
CA TYR A 694 -12.29 38.31 18.36
C TYR A 694 -11.65 36.96 18.64
N LEU A 695 -11.26 36.25 17.55
CA LEU A 695 -10.47 35.02 17.60
C LEU A 695 -9.15 35.23 16.91
N LEU A 696 -8.06 35.14 17.67
CA LEU A 696 -6.69 35.16 17.15
C LEU A 696 -6.20 33.73 17.02
N VAL A 697 -5.62 33.36 15.88
CA VAL A 697 -5.17 32.00 15.60
C VAL A 697 -3.71 32.04 15.16
N ASP A 698 -2.86 31.29 15.85
CA ASP A 698 -1.49 31.05 15.41
C ASP A 698 -1.48 29.99 14.29
N GLY A 699 -1.23 30.43 13.06
CA GLY A 699 -1.38 29.61 11.87
C GLY A 699 -0.43 28.42 11.84
N TYR A 700 0.86 28.62 12.10
CA TYR A 700 1.80 27.50 12.06
C TYR A 700 1.66 26.57 13.25
N ASN A 701 1.36 27.10 14.41
CA ASN A 701 1.13 26.29 15.59
C ASN A 701 -0.08 25.35 15.39
N ILE A 702 -1.16 25.84 14.77
CA ILE A 702 -2.31 25.02 14.41
C ILE A 702 -1.98 24.02 13.29
N ILE A 703 -1.27 24.44 12.21
CA ILE A 703 -0.88 23.54 11.13
C ILE A 703 -0.09 22.34 11.65
N PHE A 704 0.89 22.57 12.52
CA PHE A 704 1.73 21.49 13.06
C PHE A 704 1.07 20.70 14.20
N SER A 705 0.00 21.22 14.80
CA SER A 705 -0.76 20.53 15.85
C SER A 705 -1.90 19.66 15.32
N TRP A 706 -2.39 19.91 14.10
CA TRP A 706 -3.45 19.12 13.47
C TRP A 706 -2.86 18.14 12.47
N GLU A 707 -3.06 16.84 12.70
CA GLU A 707 -2.40 15.74 11.97
C GLU A 707 -2.56 15.86 10.45
N GLU A 708 -3.79 16.15 9.96
CA GLU A 708 -4.11 16.32 8.54
C GLU A 708 -3.34 17.50 7.89
N LEU A 709 -3.22 18.62 8.61
CA LEU A 709 -2.49 19.78 8.11
C LEU A 709 -0.97 19.61 8.26
N ALA A 710 -0.52 18.90 9.30
CA ALA A 710 0.89 18.59 9.51
C ALA A 710 1.43 17.64 8.43
N GLU A 711 0.64 16.67 7.98
CA GLU A 711 0.98 15.81 6.85
C GLU A 711 1.08 16.61 5.56
N LEU A 712 0.07 17.44 5.27
CA LEU A 712 0.07 18.29 4.08
C LEU A 712 1.25 19.29 4.08
N ALA A 713 1.64 19.79 5.26
CA ALA A 713 2.76 20.71 5.42
C ALA A 713 4.14 20.09 5.18
N ARG A 714 4.27 18.76 5.33
CA ARG A 714 5.51 18.02 4.99
C ARG A 714 5.78 18.03 3.49
N ASP A 715 4.70 17.95 2.69
CA ASP A 715 4.80 17.93 1.24
C ASP A 715 4.77 19.34 0.63
N ASN A 716 3.85 20.19 1.13
CA ASN A 716 3.69 21.55 0.64
C ASN A 716 3.10 22.47 1.72
N LEU A 717 3.95 23.34 2.28
CA LEU A 717 3.57 24.28 3.34
C LEU A 717 2.56 25.34 2.87
N ASP A 718 2.61 25.76 1.60
CA ASP A 718 1.66 26.73 1.04
C ASP A 718 0.27 26.11 0.85
N ALA A 719 0.20 24.84 0.47
CA ALA A 719 -1.06 24.09 0.43
C ALA A 719 -1.70 23.94 1.82
N ALA A 720 -0.88 23.66 2.85
CA ALA A 720 -1.36 23.59 4.23
C ALA A 720 -1.88 24.94 4.74
N ARG A 721 -1.22 26.06 4.38
CA ARG A 721 -1.71 27.41 4.69
C ARG A 721 -3.06 27.67 4.02
N SER A 722 -3.16 27.43 2.71
CA SER A 722 -4.41 27.61 1.96
C SER A 722 -5.54 26.79 2.55
N ARG A 723 -5.27 25.55 2.91
CA ARG A 723 -6.26 24.66 3.54
C ARG A 723 -6.71 25.16 4.91
N LEU A 724 -5.79 25.66 5.72
CA LEU A 724 -6.16 26.30 7.01
C LEU A 724 -6.99 27.55 6.79
N ILE A 725 -6.65 28.42 5.82
CA ILE A 725 -7.43 29.63 5.49
C ILE A 725 -8.86 29.24 5.10
N ASP A 726 -9.06 28.21 4.26
CA ASP A 726 -10.39 27.73 3.86
C ASP A 726 -11.21 27.26 5.06
N LEU A 727 -10.60 26.48 5.97
CA LEU A 727 -11.25 26.03 7.20
C LEU A 727 -11.65 27.21 8.09
N MET A 728 -10.79 28.23 8.19
CA MET A 728 -11.07 29.44 9.00
C MET A 728 -12.16 30.30 8.37
N CYS A 729 -12.24 30.40 7.04
CA CYS A 729 -13.33 31.07 6.35
C CYS A 729 -14.69 30.41 6.62
N ASN A 730 -14.74 29.07 6.55
CA ASN A 730 -15.96 28.30 6.86
C ASN A 730 -16.37 28.47 8.33
N TYR A 731 -15.39 28.36 9.25
CA TYR A 731 -15.63 28.55 10.68
C TYR A 731 -16.15 29.97 10.97
N GLN A 732 -15.53 31.01 10.40
CA GLN A 732 -15.91 32.41 10.57
C GLN A 732 -17.32 32.65 10.02
N GLY A 733 -17.64 32.15 8.82
CA GLY A 733 -18.98 32.29 8.22
C GLY A 733 -20.10 31.71 9.09
N PHE A 734 -19.85 30.62 9.81
CA PHE A 734 -20.80 29.98 10.71
C PHE A 734 -20.88 30.67 12.07
N LYS A 735 -19.76 30.98 12.72
CA LYS A 735 -19.70 31.59 14.08
C LYS A 735 -19.85 33.09 14.08
N ARG A 736 -19.66 33.79 12.94
CA ARG A 736 -19.73 35.25 12.75
C ARG A 736 -18.88 36.05 13.74
N CYS A 737 -17.66 35.55 14.05
CA CYS A 737 -16.68 36.25 14.89
C CYS A 737 -15.64 37.01 14.02
N ASN A 738 -14.94 37.98 14.61
CA ASN A 738 -13.78 38.60 13.91
C ASN A 738 -12.56 37.67 14.03
N LEU A 739 -12.15 37.03 12.94
CA LEU A 739 -11.05 36.06 12.93
C LEU A 739 -9.79 36.67 12.34
N ILE A 740 -8.68 36.57 13.07
CA ILE A 740 -7.36 37.02 12.66
C ILE A 740 -6.42 35.80 12.71
N LEU A 741 -5.96 35.36 11.54
CA LEU A 741 -5.01 34.26 11.38
C LEU A 741 -3.62 34.86 11.18
N VAL A 742 -2.64 34.43 11.97
CA VAL A 742 -1.28 35.00 11.99
C VAL A 742 -0.27 33.95 11.56
N PHE A 743 0.59 34.29 10.61
CA PHE A 743 1.71 33.47 10.15
C PHE A 743 3.03 34.20 10.32
N ASP A 744 4.09 33.50 10.71
CA ASP A 744 5.45 34.03 10.68
C ASP A 744 5.93 34.26 9.25
N ALA A 745 6.64 35.38 9.01
CA ALA A 745 7.25 35.67 7.72
C ALA A 745 8.46 34.77 7.47
N TYR A 746 8.27 33.64 6.77
CA TYR A 746 9.35 32.79 6.30
C TYR A 746 9.88 33.30 4.94
N LYS A 747 11.05 33.94 4.92
CA LYS A 747 11.79 34.38 3.72
C LYS A 747 11.23 35.55 2.88
N VAL A 748 10.43 36.45 3.38
CA VAL A 748 10.03 37.65 2.62
C VAL A 748 10.75 38.90 3.15
N LYS A 749 11.42 39.60 2.27
CA LYS A 749 12.16 40.88 2.56
C LYS A 749 11.23 42.10 2.53
N SER A 750 9.93 41.96 2.82
CA SER A 750 8.95 43.04 2.72
C SER A 750 8.34 43.41 4.07
N ASP A 751 7.70 44.58 4.11
CA ASP A 751 6.90 45.04 5.24
C ASP A 751 5.73 44.09 5.49
N ARG A 752 5.11 44.21 6.70
CA ARG A 752 3.96 43.39 7.13
C ARG A 752 2.88 43.35 6.04
N GLU A 753 2.50 42.15 5.62
CA GLU A 753 1.48 41.92 4.62
C GLU A 753 0.17 41.48 5.32
N ILE A 754 -0.93 42.14 4.96
CA ILE A 754 -2.25 41.86 5.51
C ILE A 754 -3.17 41.57 4.34
N GLU A 755 -3.67 40.34 4.29
CA GLU A 755 -4.63 39.90 3.30
C GLU A 755 -6.01 39.65 3.92
N LYS A 756 -7.04 39.85 3.14
CA LYS A 756 -8.42 39.56 3.58
C LYS A 756 -9.05 38.50 2.68
N TYR A 757 -9.48 37.43 3.30
CA TYR A 757 -10.25 36.35 2.68
C TYR A 757 -11.69 36.38 3.25
N GLY A 758 -12.60 37.07 2.56
CA GLY A 758 -13.92 37.38 3.11
C GLY A 758 -13.81 38.23 4.40
N ASP A 759 -14.35 37.72 5.51
CA ASP A 759 -14.27 38.37 6.82
C ASP A 759 -13.11 37.84 7.69
N VAL A 760 -12.24 36.97 7.15
CA VAL A 760 -11.03 36.52 7.81
C VAL A 760 -9.86 37.41 7.44
N THR A 761 -9.13 37.91 8.43
CA THR A 761 -7.92 38.70 8.24
C THR A 761 -6.70 37.82 8.42
N VAL A 762 -5.90 37.64 7.38
CA VAL A 762 -4.62 36.91 7.42
C VAL A 762 -3.48 37.90 7.53
N VAL A 763 -2.61 37.73 8.52
CA VAL A 763 -1.47 38.59 8.81
C VAL A 763 -0.18 37.82 8.70
N TYR A 764 0.74 38.24 7.81
CA TYR A 764 2.12 37.77 7.77
C TYR A 764 3.00 38.74 8.56
N THR A 765 3.74 38.29 9.55
CA THR A 765 4.56 39.13 10.42
C THR A 765 5.78 39.70 9.68
N LYS A 766 6.46 40.71 10.24
CA LYS A 766 7.71 41.23 9.69
C LYS A 766 8.89 40.31 9.95
N HIS A 767 9.93 40.43 9.17
CA HIS A 767 11.24 39.82 9.45
C HIS A 767 11.74 40.30 10.82
N ALA A 768 11.86 39.41 11.81
CA ALA A 768 12.18 39.64 13.23
C ALA A 768 10.97 39.87 14.18
N GLU A 769 9.75 39.73 13.72
CA GLU A 769 8.55 39.70 14.57
C GLU A 769 7.91 38.29 14.48
N THR A 770 7.82 37.57 15.60
CA THR A 770 7.16 36.26 15.63
C THR A 770 5.64 36.42 15.68
N ALA A 771 4.90 35.36 15.25
CA ALA A 771 3.45 35.30 15.37
C ALA A 771 3.01 35.52 16.83
N ASP A 772 3.73 34.94 17.79
CA ASP A 772 3.49 35.07 19.23
C ASP A 772 3.52 36.54 19.68
N ASN A 773 4.58 37.29 19.30
CA ASN A 773 4.71 38.72 19.63
C ASN A 773 3.59 39.58 19.01
N TYR A 774 3.12 39.22 17.82
CA TYR A 774 2.01 39.90 17.20
C TYR A 774 0.68 39.59 17.92
N ILE A 775 0.41 38.31 18.20
CA ILE A 775 -0.79 37.85 18.90
C ILE A 775 -0.88 38.47 20.28
N GLU A 776 0.24 38.50 21.03
CA GLU A 776 0.31 39.12 22.36
C GLU A 776 -0.11 40.59 22.32
N ARG A 777 0.48 41.38 21.40
CA ARG A 777 0.15 42.80 21.28
C ARG A 777 -1.29 43.04 20.78
N ALA A 778 -1.76 42.21 19.83
CA ALA A 778 -3.13 42.28 19.33
C ALA A 778 -4.13 41.91 20.42
N ALA A 779 -3.89 40.86 21.19
CA ALA A 779 -4.69 40.43 22.32
C ALA A 779 -4.77 41.52 23.39
N HIS A 780 -3.65 42.11 23.80
CA HIS A 780 -3.61 43.20 24.77
C HIS A 780 -4.41 44.45 24.33
N LYS A 781 -4.34 44.79 23.03
CA LYS A 781 -5.04 45.96 22.49
C LYS A 781 -6.53 45.70 22.36
N LEU A 782 -6.93 44.50 21.94
CA LEU A 782 -8.33 44.14 21.69
C LEU A 782 -9.09 43.75 22.96
N ALA A 783 -8.43 43.09 23.95
CA ALA A 783 -9.08 42.64 25.19
C ALA A 783 -9.61 43.79 26.09
N ARG A 784 -9.17 45.03 25.85
CA ARG A 784 -9.64 46.18 26.65
C ARG A 784 -11.14 46.45 26.52
N ASN A 785 -11.71 46.20 25.33
CA ASN A 785 -13.11 46.54 25.03
C ASN A 785 -13.89 45.40 24.35
N ASN A 786 -13.26 44.24 24.11
CA ASN A 786 -13.82 43.15 23.36
C ASN A 786 -13.53 41.82 24.05
N ARG A 787 -14.30 40.79 23.70
CA ARG A 787 -14.03 39.43 24.11
C ARG A 787 -12.99 38.80 23.14
N VAL A 788 -11.78 38.52 23.62
CA VAL A 788 -10.69 37.97 22.79
C VAL A 788 -10.40 36.53 23.18
N ARG A 789 -10.40 35.65 22.20
CA ARG A 789 -9.97 34.24 22.30
C ARG A 789 -8.69 34.06 21.48
N VAL A 790 -7.77 33.25 21.98
CA VAL A 790 -6.50 32.94 21.28
C VAL A 790 -6.35 31.44 21.18
N ALA A 791 -6.20 30.95 19.94
CA ALA A 791 -5.99 29.53 19.63
C ALA A 791 -4.50 29.29 19.35
N THR A 792 -3.82 28.63 20.30
CA THR A 792 -2.39 28.24 20.22
C THR A 792 -2.12 26.97 21.04
N SER A 793 -1.10 26.21 20.69
CA SER A 793 -0.61 25.04 21.49
C SER A 793 0.64 25.36 22.31
N ASP A 794 1.26 26.55 22.13
CA ASP A 794 2.47 26.89 22.87
C ASP A 794 2.17 27.19 24.37
N GLY A 795 2.84 26.46 25.26
CA GLY A 795 2.64 26.55 26.70
C GLY A 795 3.13 27.85 27.33
N THR A 796 4.14 28.51 26.76
CA THR A 796 4.70 29.78 27.21
C THR A 796 3.80 30.96 26.84
N GLU A 797 3.25 30.98 25.66
CA GLU A 797 2.28 31.97 25.18
C GLU A 797 0.99 31.99 26.03
N GLN A 798 0.57 30.80 26.48
CA GLN A 798 -0.65 30.62 27.27
C GLN A 798 -0.65 31.37 28.61
N VAL A 799 0.48 31.51 29.25
CA VAL A 799 0.60 32.21 30.55
C VAL A 799 0.50 33.74 30.36
N ILE A 800 1.05 34.26 29.28
CA ILE A 800 1.07 35.68 28.94
C ILE A 800 -0.32 36.16 28.53
N ILE A 801 -1.03 35.37 27.73
CA ILE A 801 -2.40 35.67 27.24
C ILE A 801 -3.41 35.74 28.39
N LEU A 802 -3.35 34.81 29.35
CA LEU A 802 -4.20 34.83 30.54
C LEU A 802 -3.96 36.07 31.45
N GLY A 803 -2.71 36.55 31.51
CA GLY A 803 -2.35 37.77 32.22
C GLY A 803 -2.91 39.04 31.62
N GLN A 804 -3.33 39.04 30.37
CA GLN A 804 -3.79 40.20 29.60
C GLN A 804 -5.33 40.24 29.43
N GLY A 805 -6.08 39.29 29.98
CA GLY A 805 -7.55 39.26 29.98
C GLY A 805 -8.17 38.61 28.73
N ALA A 806 -7.40 37.92 27.92
CA ALA A 806 -7.90 37.11 26.83
C ALA A 806 -8.15 35.65 27.23
N PHE A 807 -9.08 34.98 26.56
CA PHE A 807 -9.41 33.57 26.80
C PHE A 807 -8.58 32.66 25.89
N ARG A 808 -7.98 31.63 26.46
CA ARG A 808 -7.23 30.66 25.73
C ARG A 808 -8.11 29.53 25.19
N VAL A 809 -7.78 29.06 23.97
CA VAL A 809 -8.30 27.82 23.38
C VAL A 809 -7.09 26.99 22.96
N SER A 810 -6.97 25.75 23.40
CA SER A 810 -5.89 24.88 22.96
C SER A 810 -6.12 24.44 21.50
N ALA A 811 -5.04 24.11 20.74
CA ALA A 811 -5.17 23.65 19.37
C ALA A 811 -6.10 22.43 19.23
N ARG A 812 -6.13 21.55 20.24
CA ARG A 812 -7.03 20.38 20.28
C ARG A 812 -8.49 20.76 20.52
N GLU A 813 -8.76 21.64 21.46
CA GLU A 813 -10.11 22.17 21.70
C GLU A 813 -10.60 22.94 20.48
N PHE A 814 -9.74 23.71 19.85
CA PHE A 814 -10.07 24.46 18.65
C PHE A 814 -10.36 23.54 17.46
N LYS A 815 -9.59 22.42 17.29
CA LYS A 815 -9.92 21.41 16.28
C LYS A 815 -11.32 20.87 16.47
N PHE A 816 -11.67 20.50 17.70
CA PHE A 816 -13.00 19.97 18.00
C PHE A 816 -14.12 20.97 17.66
N GLU A 817 -13.93 22.27 17.98
CA GLU A 817 -14.89 23.32 17.61
C GLU A 817 -15.01 23.50 16.09
N VAL A 818 -13.90 23.40 15.35
CA VAL A 818 -13.90 23.52 13.88
C VAL A 818 -14.56 22.30 13.24
N ASP A 819 -14.25 21.09 13.70
CA ASP A 819 -14.85 19.85 13.20
C ASP A 819 -16.38 19.84 13.43
N GLU A 820 -16.84 20.27 14.60
CA GLU A 820 -18.28 20.42 14.91
C GLU A 820 -18.96 21.42 13.96
N VAL A 821 -18.31 22.54 13.67
CA VAL A 821 -18.83 23.53 12.73
C VAL A 821 -18.90 22.98 11.32
N MET A 822 -17.85 22.26 10.87
CA MET A 822 -17.84 21.65 9.54
C MET A 822 -18.92 20.59 9.39
N GLU A 823 -19.16 19.79 10.42
CA GLU A 823 -20.25 18.81 10.44
C GLU A 823 -21.64 19.46 10.41
N ASN A 824 -21.82 20.55 11.14
CA ASN A 824 -23.07 21.32 11.09
C ASN A 824 -23.31 21.96 9.72
N ILE A 825 -22.26 22.49 9.06
CA ILE A 825 -22.34 23.02 7.69
C ILE A 825 -22.74 21.90 6.72
N ARG A 826 -22.12 20.72 6.83
CA ARG A 826 -22.44 19.56 5.98
C ARG A 826 -23.90 19.14 6.13
N ARG A 827 -24.39 19.05 7.37
CA ARG A 827 -25.79 18.70 7.66
C ARG A 827 -26.77 19.71 7.08
N ILE A 828 -26.47 21.01 7.18
CA ILE A 828 -27.31 22.06 6.59
C ILE A 828 -27.33 21.96 5.06
N LEU A 829 -26.20 21.64 4.44
CA LEU A 829 -26.13 21.46 2.98
C LEU A 829 -26.83 20.18 2.51
N GLU A 830 -26.89 19.15 3.34
CA GLU A 830 -27.64 17.92 3.05
C GLU A 830 -29.17 18.09 3.24
N GLU A 831 -29.59 19.05 4.06
CA GLU A 831 -31.01 19.39 4.28
C GLU A 831 -31.57 20.42 3.26
N MET A 832 -30.70 21.10 2.48
CA MET A 832 -31.06 22.03 1.39
C MET A 832 -31.17 21.32 0.05
#